data_66c3d7c0876b3bf3301d29ab0752e546
#
_entry.id   66c3d7c0876b3bf3301d29ab0752e546
#
_cell.length_a   1.000
_cell.length_b   1.000
_cell.length_c   1.000
_cell.angle_alpha   90.00
_cell.angle_beta   90.00
_cell.angle_gamma   90.00
#
_symmetry.space_group_name_H-M   'P 1'
#
loop_
_entity.id
_entity.type
_entity.pdbx_description
1 polymer ?
#
loop_
_entity_poly.entity_id
_entity_poly.type
_entity_poly.pdbx_seq_one_letter_code
_entity_poly.pdbx_strand_id
1 'polypeptide(L)'
;MSVFRRCRTRYACSAAFLLLIGLAPARAAAQQVDEALVGTLAGLLAAADARRFDGPLLGDGLHHPNAAVRRQAALAAGRIGDPAAVELLIAALADSSPAVRAAAAFGLGRLRQARATGPLLTLARAAAPEQQGDPEMEAVTALARIGGDSGASAIQALIDLAAPGQPVSAVVSQAILESWRLGPRAAVPLLVRFASDPDAVVRWRVIYTLGRTRALPGVPVVFNALQDADPRVRAIAARGVNAVLTDSARLERRGVTARLQALLGDRDPQVRVNALRALATFRDSTLASAVASLASDADVNVAVQAETTLGAGGGRIAVEALRSRLASPVFALRRQAVIGLAQADTAAGAEAARALASDPDPLARLVAAEALAAARSRGRLEALLADADGRVAAHALQGLQRFVPDSDAALRARARDLLTHADPAVRGLAAGWLAHRPDPADVDRLTQAYTRAAADPFDDAAVSAVSALAAIARASAAGRLAVATRFLGAVRRPDDYLVRRLAIADTFTDAAAAWGPDVPIATGRSDADYRDIVRRYLVPALTGQPDPQVTIETDRGRLTLELLPTEAPITVAAFLGLVDRHSFDGGRWHRVVPNFVIQDGDPRGDGWGGPGFVLRDEVNPERYQAGTLGMALSGPDTGGSQFFITHSPQPHLDGMYTVFGRLTGELRALSQVAMGDRIRSIHR
;
A
#
# COMPACT_ATOMS: atom_id res chain seq x y z
N MET A 1 52.56 -34.08 -0.70
CA MET A 1 53.34 -34.91 -1.61
C MET A 1 52.85 -34.57 -3.01
N SER A 2 53.55 -33.73 -3.71
CA SER A 2 54.58 -33.98 -4.72
C SER A 2 53.91 -34.51 -6.00
N VAL A 3 54.09 -34.04 -7.26
CA VAL A 3 55.24 -33.43 -7.91
C VAL A 3 54.79 -32.82 -9.24
N PHE A 4 55.18 -31.60 -9.49
CA PHE A 4 55.76 -30.98 -10.68
C PHE A 4 56.02 -31.86 -11.93
N ARG A 5 55.74 -31.36 -13.18
CA ARG A 5 56.80 -30.86 -14.04
C ARG A 5 56.30 -30.27 -15.37
N ARG A 6 56.98 -29.19 -15.69
CA ARG A 6 57.08 -28.40 -16.93
C ARG A 6 57.54 -29.23 -18.14
N CYS A 7 57.17 -28.77 -19.35
CA CYS A 7 58.14 -28.71 -20.44
C CYS A 7 57.85 -27.56 -21.40
N ARG A 8 58.85 -26.69 -21.56
CA ARG A 8 58.99 -25.68 -22.62
C ARG A 8 59.64 -26.33 -23.82
N THR A 9 59.29 -25.95 -25.06
CA THR A 9 60.30 -25.75 -26.11
C THR A 9 59.84 -24.75 -27.18
N ARG A 10 60.73 -23.86 -27.52
CA ARG A 10 60.73 -22.82 -28.56
C ARG A 10 60.87 -23.44 -29.93
N TYR A 11 60.38 -22.79 -31.00
CA TYR A 11 61.23 -22.33 -32.14
C TYR A 11 60.45 -21.27 -32.97
N ALA A 12 61.27 -20.44 -33.60
CA ALA A 12 61.05 -19.12 -34.09
C ALA A 12 60.91 -19.05 -35.63
N CYS A 13 60.47 -17.86 -36.08
CA CYS A 13 60.69 -17.16 -37.36
C CYS A 13 59.97 -17.67 -38.62
N SER A 14 59.09 -16.90 -39.25
CA SER A 14 59.45 -15.89 -40.23
C SER A 14 58.29 -15.22 -40.94
N ALA A 15 58.43 -13.90 -41.13
CA ALA A 15 58.01 -13.05 -42.26
C ALA A 15 56.51 -12.71 -42.43
N ALA A 16 56.20 -11.52 -42.05
CA ALA A 16 55.51 -10.43 -42.68
C ALA A 16 54.62 -10.70 -43.90
N PHE A 17 53.32 -10.41 -43.72
CA PHE A 17 52.52 -9.75 -44.73
C PHE A 17 51.54 -8.76 -44.01
N LEU A 18 51.78 -7.48 -44.15
CA LEU A 18 50.93 -6.41 -43.75
C LEU A 18 49.63 -6.45 -44.59
N LEU A 19 48.52 -6.81 -43.99
CA LEU A 19 47.20 -6.46 -44.46
C LEU A 19 46.60 -5.55 -43.41
N LEU A 20 46.67 -4.24 -43.64
CA LEU A 20 45.89 -3.20 -42.99
C LEU A 20 44.42 -3.43 -43.33
N ILE A 21 43.71 -4.25 -42.54
CA ILE A 21 42.26 -4.19 -42.46
C ILE A 21 41.97 -3.20 -41.33
N GLY A 22 41.49 -2.02 -41.76
CA GLY A 22 41.04 -0.99 -40.84
C GLY A 22 39.98 -1.52 -39.89
N LEU A 23 40.35 -1.69 -38.63
CA LEU A 23 39.41 -1.75 -37.54
C LEU A 23 38.76 -0.35 -37.42
N ALA A 24 37.69 -0.15 -38.19
CA ALA A 24 36.73 0.87 -37.85
C ALA A 24 36.20 0.52 -36.44
N PRO A 25 36.23 1.45 -35.47
CA PRO A 25 35.55 1.20 -34.22
C PRO A 25 34.07 0.96 -34.56
N ALA A 26 33.56 -0.21 -34.18
CA ALA A 26 32.13 -0.45 -34.16
C ALA A 26 31.54 0.65 -33.26
N ARG A 27 31.20 1.79 -33.84
CA ARG A 27 30.25 2.71 -33.25
C ARG A 27 29.01 1.85 -33.03
N ALA A 28 28.66 1.59 -31.75
CA ALA A 28 27.37 1.13 -31.41
C ALA A 28 26.39 2.02 -32.15
N ALA A 29 25.73 1.48 -33.17
CA ALA A 29 24.63 2.16 -33.83
C ALA A 29 23.63 2.43 -32.70
N ALA A 30 23.53 3.68 -32.29
CA ALA A 30 22.43 4.13 -31.44
C ALA A 30 21.18 3.71 -32.22
N GLN A 31 20.49 2.71 -31.70
CA GLN A 31 19.29 2.17 -32.32
C GLN A 31 18.33 3.34 -32.43
N GLN A 32 18.08 3.82 -33.66
CA GLN A 32 17.24 4.96 -33.91
C GLN A 32 15.87 4.58 -33.36
N VAL A 33 15.45 5.24 -32.28
CA VAL A 33 14.18 4.96 -31.61
C VAL A 33 13.06 5.23 -32.62
N ASP A 34 12.21 4.25 -32.86
CA ASP A 34 11.07 4.37 -33.77
C ASP A 34 10.09 5.44 -33.24
N GLU A 35 10.08 6.60 -33.88
CA GLU A 35 9.24 7.74 -33.48
C GLU A 35 7.74 7.43 -33.61
N ALA A 36 7.34 6.54 -34.51
CA ALA A 36 5.95 6.10 -34.60
C ALA A 36 5.57 5.26 -33.37
N LEU A 37 6.43 4.36 -32.93
CA LEU A 37 6.26 3.58 -31.71
C LEU A 37 6.18 4.50 -30.49
N VAL A 38 7.08 5.49 -30.38
CA VAL A 38 7.07 6.48 -29.30
C VAL A 38 5.75 7.25 -29.28
N GLY A 39 5.27 7.68 -30.45
CA GLY A 39 4.01 8.42 -30.56
C GLY A 39 2.81 7.61 -30.10
N THR A 40 2.71 6.34 -30.53
CA THR A 40 1.62 5.43 -30.13
C THR A 40 1.63 5.19 -28.61
N LEU A 41 2.78 4.84 -28.05
CA LEU A 41 2.91 4.58 -26.60
C LEU A 41 2.65 5.85 -25.78
N ALA A 42 3.12 7.01 -26.21
CA ALA A 42 2.87 8.28 -25.54
C ALA A 42 1.38 8.65 -25.53
N GLY A 43 0.68 8.43 -26.67
CA GLY A 43 -0.77 8.62 -26.76
C GLY A 43 -1.55 7.72 -25.79
N LEU A 44 -1.20 6.43 -25.71
CA LEU A 44 -1.80 5.48 -24.76
C LEU A 44 -1.54 5.89 -23.31
N LEU A 45 -0.32 6.33 -23.02
CA LEU A 45 0.08 6.77 -21.69
C LEU A 45 -0.67 8.04 -21.27
N ALA A 46 -0.77 9.02 -22.18
CA ALA A 46 -1.51 10.25 -21.94
C ALA A 46 -3.01 10.01 -21.73
N ALA A 47 -3.62 9.13 -22.53
CA ALA A 47 -5.03 8.77 -22.38
C ALA A 47 -5.29 8.08 -21.02
N ALA A 48 -4.39 7.18 -20.58
CA ALA A 48 -4.48 6.52 -19.28
C ALA A 48 -4.31 7.50 -18.13
N ASP A 49 -3.34 8.41 -18.18
CA ASP A 49 -3.09 9.44 -17.16
C ASP A 49 -4.26 10.42 -17.05
N ALA A 50 -4.83 10.83 -18.18
CA ALA A 50 -5.99 11.72 -18.24
C ALA A 50 -7.34 11.00 -17.95
N ARG A 51 -7.34 9.68 -17.70
CA ARG A 51 -8.57 8.87 -17.57
C ARG A 51 -9.55 9.09 -18.73
N ARG A 52 -9.01 9.34 -19.92
CA ARG A 52 -9.81 9.68 -21.11
C ARG A 52 -9.98 8.44 -21.99
N PHE A 53 -11.22 8.00 -22.15
CA PHE A 53 -11.54 6.94 -23.10
C PHE A 53 -11.42 7.46 -24.54
N ASP A 54 -10.62 6.77 -25.35
CA ASP A 54 -10.43 7.03 -26.77
C ASP A 54 -10.50 5.68 -27.51
N GLY A 55 -11.70 5.37 -28.02
CA GLY A 55 -11.97 4.08 -28.63
C GLY A 55 -11.08 3.75 -29.84
N PRO A 56 -10.90 4.69 -30.81
CA PRO A 56 -9.95 4.52 -31.91
C PRO A 56 -8.53 4.24 -31.44
N LEU A 57 -7.97 5.07 -30.56
CA LEU A 57 -6.61 4.91 -30.05
C LEU A 57 -6.41 3.56 -29.36
N LEU A 58 -7.36 3.16 -28.51
CA LEU A 58 -7.31 1.87 -27.82
C LEU A 58 -7.48 0.69 -28.77
N GLY A 59 -8.38 0.81 -29.77
CA GLY A 59 -8.59 -0.20 -30.79
C GLY A 59 -7.33 -0.40 -31.64
N ASP A 60 -6.74 0.66 -32.16
CA ASP A 60 -5.50 0.62 -32.94
C ASP A 60 -4.35 0.04 -32.10
N GLY A 61 -4.26 0.44 -30.83
CA GLY A 61 -3.28 -0.08 -29.89
C GLY A 61 -3.42 -1.58 -29.64
N LEU A 62 -4.64 -2.08 -29.48
CA LEU A 62 -4.92 -3.51 -29.25
C LEU A 62 -4.74 -4.38 -30.51
N HIS A 63 -4.77 -3.82 -31.71
CA HIS A 63 -4.50 -4.51 -32.97
C HIS A 63 -3.08 -4.27 -33.52
N HIS A 64 -2.24 -3.55 -32.77
CA HIS A 64 -0.89 -3.24 -33.21
C HIS A 64 -0.04 -4.51 -33.43
N PRO A 65 0.83 -4.58 -34.48
CA PRO A 65 1.66 -5.76 -34.73
C PRO A 65 2.59 -6.11 -33.56
N ASN A 66 3.08 -5.12 -32.82
CA ASN A 66 3.94 -5.33 -31.64
C ASN A 66 3.11 -5.67 -30.42
N ALA A 67 3.32 -6.88 -29.86
CA ALA A 67 2.64 -7.36 -28.66
C ALA A 67 2.84 -6.47 -27.42
N ALA A 68 3.98 -5.79 -27.31
CA ALA A 68 4.24 -4.87 -26.21
C ALA A 68 3.29 -3.64 -26.27
N VAL A 69 3.00 -3.13 -27.45
CA VAL A 69 2.02 -2.05 -27.64
C VAL A 69 0.62 -2.55 -27.30
N ARG A 70 0.24 -3.76 -27.76
CA ARG A 70 -1.07 -4.34 -27.41
C ARG A 70 -1.25 -4.51 -25.91
N ARG A 71 -0.17 -4.95 -25.22
CA ARG A 71 -0.17 -5.04 -23.76
C ARG A 71 -0.39 -3.67 -23.10
N GLN A 72 0.33 -2.64 -23.54
CA GLN A 72 0.19 -1.29 -22.98
C GLN A 72 -1.20 -0.72 -23.26
N ALA A 73 -1.81 -1.00 -24.42
CA ALA A 73 -3.17 -0.60 -24.73
C ALA A 73 -4.20 -1.28 -23.79
N ALA A 74 -4.03 -2.58 -23.50
CA ALA A 74 -4.89 -3.30 -22.56
C ALA A 74 -4.76 -2.75 -21.12
N LEU A 75 -3.53 -2.42 -20.66
CA LEU A 75 -3.31 -1.76 -19.37
C LEU A 75 -3.94 -0.37 -19.33
N ALA A 76 -3.77 0.42 -20.39
CA ALA A 76 -4.36 1.74 -20.50
C ALA A 76 -5.90 1.68 -20.40
N ALA A 77 -6.55 0.77 -21.13
CA ALA A 77 -7.99 0.56 -21.07
C ALA A 77 -8.48 0.23 -19.63
N GLY A 78 -7.77 -0.63 -18.93
CA GLY A 78 -8.07 -0.97 -17.52
C GLY A 78 -7.86 0.20 -16.55
N ARG A 79 -6.85 1.05 -16.78
CA ARG A 79 -6.54 2.25 -15.96
C ARG A 79 -7.53 3.38 -16.18
N ILE A 80 -7.97 3.59 -17.44
CA ILE A 80 -9.00 4.56 -17.78
C ILE A 80 -10.29 4.24 -17.02
N GLY A 81 -10.66 2.97 -16.92
CA GLY A 81 -11.78 2.55 -16.11
C GLY A 81 -13.15 2.74 -16.77
N ASP A 82 -13.22 3.08 -18.05
CA ASP A 82 -14.46 3.29 -18.76
C ASP A 82 -15.09 1.95 -19.20
N PRO A 83 -16.36 1.66 -18.85
CA PRO A 83 -17.07 0.44 -19.26
C PRO A 83 -17.13 0.19 -20.77
N ALA A 84 -16.96 1.23 -21.61
CA ALA A 84 -16.92 1.11 -23.06
C ALA A 84 -15.71 0.27 -23.55
N ALA A 85 -14.65 0.14 -22.74
CA ALA A 85 -13.49 -0.68 -23.06
C ALA A 85 -13.74 -2.20 -22.91
N VAL A 86 -14.84 -2.64 -22.32
CA VAL A 86 -15.06 -4.06 -21.97
C VAL A 86 -15.01 -4.98 -23.18
N GLU A 87 -15.68 -4.63 -24.28
CA GLU A 87 -15.71 -5.48 -25.48
C GLU A 87 -14.33 -5.59 -26.14
N LEU A 88 -13.57 -4.48 -26.16
CA LEU A 88 -12.18 -4.47 -26.65
C LEU A 88 -11.30 -5.42 -25.82
N LEU A 89 -11.43 -5.38 -24.50
CA LEU A 89 -10.66 -6.23 -23.60
C LEU A 89 -11.11 -7.70 -23.65
N ILE A 90 -12.41 -7.99 -23.86
CA ILE A 90 -12.90 -9.36 -24.05
C ILE A 90 -12.28 -9.96 -25.33
N ALA A 91 -12.23 -9.21 -26.43
CA ALA A 91 -11.57 -9.66 -27.65
C ALA A 91 -10.07 -9.94 -27.42
N ALA A 92 -9.38 -9.11 -26.63
CA ALA A 92 -7.96 -9.27 -26.32
C ALA A 92 -7.65 -10.49 -25.41
N LEU A 93 -8.64 -11.14 -24.77
CA LEU A 93 -8.45 -12.41 -24.08
C LEU A 93 -8.03 -13.56 -25.01
N ALA A 94 -8.25 -13.43 -26.31
CA ALA A 94 -7.84 -14.39 -27.33
C ALA A 94 -6.51 -14.04 -28.02
N ASP A 95 -5.79 -13.01 -27.55
CA ASP A 95 -4.51 -12.59 -28.13
C ASP A 95 -3.47 -13.71 -28.11
N SER A 96 -2.62 -13.77 -29.15
CA SER A 96 -1.53 -14.74 -29.26
C SER A 96 -0.50 -14.60 -28.12
N SER A 97 -0.29 -13.38 -27.60
CA SER A 97 0.65 -13.11 -26.50
C SER A 97 0.03 -13.36 -25.14
N PRO A 98 0.60 -14.23 -24.29
CA PRO A 98 0.14 -14.42 -22.90
C PRO A 98 0.12 -13.12 -22.11
N ALA A 99 1.11 -12.25 -22.29
CA ALA A 99 1.21 -10.97 -21.60
C ALA A 99 0.06 -10.01 -21.96
N VAL A 100 -0.45 -10.06 -23.21
CA VAL A 100 -1.61 -9.29 -23.64
C VAL A 100 -2.89 -9.84 -23.00
N ARG A 101 -3.05 -11.19 -23.02
CA ARG A 101 -4.21 -11.84 -22.37
C ARG A 101 -4.27 -11.53 -20.86
N ALA A 102 -3.12 -11.55 -20.17
CA ALA A 102 -3.04 -11.19 -18.75
C ALA A 102 -3.44 -9.73 -18.50
N ALA A 103 -2.91 -8.79 -19.31
CA ALA A 103 -3.26 -7.38 -19.21
C ALA A 103 -4.75 -7.12 -19.50
N ALA A 104 -5.33 -7.84 -20.48
CA ALA A 104 -6.76 -7.76 -20.78
C ALA A 104 -7.62 -8.29 -19.61
N ALA A 105 -7.26 -9.43 -19.03
CA ALA A 105 -7.92 -9.99 -17.86
C ALA A 105 -7.83 -9.03 -16.66
N PHE A 106 -6.65 -8.43 -16.40
CA PHE A 106 -6.46 -7.40 -15.40
C PHE A 106 -7.41 -6.21 -15.62
N GLY A 107 -7.47 -5.68 -16.84
CA GLY A 107 -8.36 -4.58 -17.22
C GLY A 107 -9.84 -4.92 -16.97
N LEU A 108 -10.30 -6.09 -17.36
CA LEU A 108 -11.68 -6.55 -17.11
C LEU A 108 -11.99 -6.67 -15.61
N GLY A 109 -11.03 -7.15 -14.81
CA GLY A 109 -11.13 -7.18 -13.35
C GLY A 109 -11.24 -5.78 -12.73
N ARG A 110 -10.62 -4.78 -13.33
CA ARG A 110 -10.75 -3.37 -12.94
C ARG A 110 -12.12 -2.79 -13.27
N LEU A 111 -12.63 -3.09 -14.46
CA LEU A 111 -13.93 -2.61 -14.93
C LEU A 111 -15.12 -3.26 -14.21
N ARG A 112 -14.94 -4.42 -13.59
CA ARG A 112 -15.93 -5.15 -12.76
C ARG A 112 -17.29 -5.38 -13.45
N GLN A 113 -17.30 -5.57 -14.78
CA GLN A 113 -18.52 -5.80 -15.53
C GLN A 113 -18.87 -7.30 -15.58
N ALA A 114 -20.05 -7.66 -15.10
CA ALA A 114 -20.49 -9.07 -15.02
C ALA A 114 -20.46 -9.82 -16.35
N ARG A 115 -20.66 -9.13 -17.49
CA ARG A 115 -20.60 -9.71 -18.84
C ARG A 115 -19.23 -10.32 -19.18
N ALA A 116 -18.14 -9.91 -18.50
CA ALA A 116 -16.82 -10.48 -18.68
C ALA A 116 -16.62 -11.82 -17.94
N THR A 117 -17.55 -12.23 -17.06
CA THR A 117 -17.39 -13.46 -16.24
C THR A 117 -17.23 -14.72 -17.09
N GLY A 118 -18.06 -14.92 -18.12
CA GLY A 118 -17.98 -16.08 -19.02
C GLY A 118 -16.63 -16.17 -19.74
N PRO A 119 -16.23 -15.13 -20.51
CA PRO A 119 -14.93 -15.09 -21.18
C PRO A 119 -13.74 -15.31 -20.24
N LEU A 120 -13.72 -14.69 -19.07
CA LEU A 120 -12.66 -14.88 -18.08
C LEU A 120 -12.63 -16.30 -17.51
N LEU A 121 -13.80 -16.92 -17.25
CA LEU A 121 -13.87 -18.30 -16.80
C LEU A 121 -13.35 -19.27 -17.87
N THR A 122 -13.63 -19.00 -19.14
CA THR A 122 -13.10 -19.75 -20.28
C THR A 122 -11.57 -19.65 -20.31
N LEU A 123 -11.00 -18.45 -20.19
CA LEU A 123 -9.55 -18.26 -20.13
C LEU A 123 -8.93 -19.00 -18.93
N ALA A 124 -9.52 -18.88 -17.74
CA ALA A 124 -8.99 -19.55 -16.54
C ALA A 124 -8.94 -21.08 -16.66
N ARG A 125 -9.78 -21.67 -17.51
CA ARG A 125 -9.86 -23.13 -17.75
C ARG A 125 -9.11 -23.62 -18.99
N ALA A 126 -8.58 -22.69 -19.80
CA ALA A 126 -8.10 -23.02 -21.16
C ALA A 126 -6.83 -23.87 -21.19
N ALA A 127 -5.94 -23.74 -20.16
CA ALA A 127 -4.68 -24.48 -20.12
C ALA A 127 -4.76 -25.71 -19.21
N ALA A 128 -4.02 -26.76 -19.57
CA ALA A 128 -3.77 -27.88 -18.67
C ALA A 128 -3.08 -27.40 -17.37
N PRO A 129 -3.26 -28.10 -16.24
CA PRO A 129 -2.74 -27.64 -14.94
C PRO A 129 -1.24 -27.28 -14.95
N GLU A 130 -0.44 -28.01 -15.69
CA GLU A 130 1.01 -27.81 -15.83
C GLU A 130 1.40 -26.64 -16.76
N GLN A 131 0.45 -26.14 -17.56
CA GLN A 131 0.63 -25.04 -18.51
C GLN A 131 0.00 -23.73 -18.03
N GLN A 132 -0.64 -23.75 -16.85
CA GLN A 132 -1.29 -22.58 -16.30
C GLN A 132 -0.26 -21.52 -15.88
N GLY A 133 -0.45 -20.29 -16.35
CA GLY A 133 0.44 -19.17 -16.16
C GLY A 133 -0.30 -17.89 -15.80
N ASP A 134 0.35 -16.75 -16.03
CA ASP A 134 -0.17 -15.43 -15.64
C ASP A 134 -1.55 -15.09 -16.21
N PRO A 135 -1.89 -15.39 -17.47
CA PRO A 135 -3.21 -15.07 -18.01
C PRO A 135 -4.35 -15.77 -17.26
N GLU A 136 -4.19 -17.06 -16.98
CA GLU A 136 -5.18 -17.89 -16.30
C GLU A 136 -5.35 -17.42 -14.84
N MET A 137 -4.22 -17.17 -14.15
CA MET A 137 -4.24 -16.68 -12.77
C MET A 137 -4.81 -15.26 -12.68
N GLU A 138 -4.52 -14.39 -13.65
CA GLU A 138 -5.09 -13.04 -13.67
C GLU A 138 -6.60 -13.07 -13.99
N ALA A 139 -7.04 -13.99 -14.84
CA ALA A 139 -8.47 -14.23 -15.07
C ALA A 139 -9.19 -14.63 -13.77
N VAL A 140 -8.59 -15.50 -12.94
CA VAL A 140 -9.13 -15.85 -11.62
C VAL A 140 -9.25 -14.61 -10.73
N THR A 141 -8.20 -13.80 -10.68
CA THR A 141 -8.20 -12.55 -9.89
C THR A 141 -9.28 -11.58 -10.38
N ALA A 142 -9.44 -11.47 -11.71
CA ALA A 142 -10.47 -10.65 -12.33
C ALA A 142 -11.89 -11.12 -11.96
N LEU A 143 -12.15 -12.43 -11.99
CA LEU A 143 -13.42 -13.01 -11.56
C LEU A 143 -13.75 -12.67 -10.11
N ALA A 144 -12.77 -12.78 -9.21
CA ALA A 144 -12.96 -12.42 -7.81
C ALA A 144 -13.20 -10.91 -7.61
N ARG A 145 -12.58 -10.04 -8.44
CA ARG A 145 -12.79 -8.58 -8.43
C ARG A 145 -14.16 -8.18 -8.98
N ILE A 146 -14.66 -8.87 -10.02
CA ILE A 146 -16.04 -8.70 -10.48
C ILE A 146 -16.99 -9.00 -9.33
N GLY A 147 -16.76 -10.08 -8.59
CA GLY A 147 -17.53 -10.42 -7.39
C GLY A 147 -18.99 -10.70 -7.69
N GLY A 148 -19.88 -10.32 -6.77
CA GLY A 148 -21.29 -10.64 -6.87
C GLY A 148 -21.55 -12.16 -6.91
N ASP A 149 -22.71 -12.55 -7.36
CA ASP A 149 -23.06 -13.99 -7.44
C ASP A 149 -22.37 -14.68 -8.62
N SER A 150 -22.20 -13.98 -9.75
CA SER A 150 -21.51 -14.52 -10.93
C SER A 150 -20.03 -14.79 -10.67
N GLY A 151 -19.32 -13.83 -10.07
CA GLY A 151 -17.92 -13.98 -9.69
C GLY A 151 -17.73 -15.06 -8.63
N ALA A 152 -18.58 -15.10 -7.61
CA ALA A 152 -18.54 -16.13 -6.57
C ALA A 152 -18.76 -17.55 -7.14
N SER A 153 -19.75 -17.73 -7.99
CA SER A 153 -20.02 -19.01 -8.66
C SER A 153 -18.85 -19.43 -9.56
N ALA A 154 -18.23 -18.49 -10.28
CA ALA A 154 -17.07 -18.78 -11.12
C ALA A 154 -15.86 -19.23 -10.28
N ILE A 155 -15.56 -18.54 -9.18
CA ILE A 155 -14.47 -18.91 -8.26
C ILE A 155 -14.73 -20.28 -7.64
N GLN A 156 -15.96 -20.55 -7.19
CA GLN A 156 -16.33 -21.87 -6.66
C GLN A 156 -16.11 -22.96 -7.69
N ALA A 157 -16.60 -22.76 -8.93
CA ALA A 157 -16.45 -23.70 -10.03
C ALA A 157 -14.98 -23.98 -10.41
N LEU A 158 -14.06 -23.03 -10.15
CA LEU A 158 -12.62 -23.24 -10.32
C LEU A 158 -12.02 -24.05 -9.17
N ILE A 159 -12.43 -23.81 -7.93
CA ILE A 159 -11.97 -24.60 -6.77
C ILE A 159 -12.45 -26.06 -6.87
N ASP A 160 -13.62 -26.29 -7.41
CA ASP A 160 -14.19 -27.63 -7.61
C ASP A 160 -13.45 -28.46 -8.68
N LEU A 161 -12.54 -27.85 -9.47
CA LEU A 161 -11.64 -28.57 -10.36
C LEU A 161 -10.57 -29.39 -9.62
N ALA A 162 -10.36 -29.13 -8.32
CA ALA A 162 -9.38 -29.88 -7.53
C ALA A 162 -9.81 -31.35 -7.39
N ALA A 163 -9.02 -32.26 -7.95
CA ALA A 163 -9.25 -33.70 -7.85
C ALA A 163 -8.64 -34.26 -6.54
N PRO A 164 -9.34 -35.13 -5.80
CA PRO A 164 -8.80 -35.79 -4.63
C PRO A 164 -7.48 -36.54 -4.92
N GLY A 165 -6.47 -36.33 -4.09
CA GLY A 165 -5.17 -37.00 -4.20
C GLY A 165 -4.26 -36.48 -5.32
N GLN A 166 -4.67 -35.45 -6.04
CA GLN A 166 -3.83 -34.77 -7.03
C GLN A 166 -3.29 -33.44 -6.48
N PRO A 167 -2.09 -32.99 -6.91
CA PRO A 167 -1.58 -31.65 -6.59
C PRO A 167 -2.58 -30.55 -7.00
N VAL A 168 -2.71 -29.53 -6.16
CA VAL A 168 -3.58 -28.37 -6.45
C VAL A 168 -2.94 -27.55 -7.57
N SER A 169 -3.67 -27.34 -8.68
CA SER A 169 -3.18 -26.54 -9.80
C SER A 169 -3.01 -25.05 -9.44
N ALA A 170 -2.22 -24.31 -10.23
CA ALA A 170 -2.00 -22.88 -10.03
C ALA A 170 -3.30 -22.08 -10.01
N VAL A 171 -4.23 -22.38 -10.92
CA VAL A 171 -5.55 -21.74 -11.03
C VAL A 171 -6.42 -22.01 -9.80
N VAL A 172 -6.48 -23.27 -9.34
CA VAL A 172 -7.22 -23.60 -8.11
C VAL A 172 -6.60 -22.93 -6.90
N SER A 173 -5.28 -22.97 -6.80
CA SER A 173 -4.54 -22.30 -5.72
C SER A 173 -4.78 -20.78 -5.72
N GLN A 174 -4.85 -20.15 -6.90
CA GLN A 174 -5.20 -18.73 -7.02
C GLN A 174 -6.66 -18.47 -6.65
N ALA A 175 -7.59 -19.35 -7.04
CA ALA A 175 -9.00 -19.22 -6.69
C ALA A 175 -9.22 -19.32 -5.16
N ILE A 176 -8.47 -20.19 -4.47
CA ILE A 176 -8.45 -20.28 -3.01
C ILE A 176 -7.99 -18.93 -2.43
N LEU A 177 -6.88 -18.38 -2.93
CA LEU A 177 -6.37 -17.09 -2.45
C LEU A 177 -7.39 -15.98 -2.64
N GLU A 178 -7.90 -15.81 -3.86
CA GLU A 178 -8.74 -14.66 -4.21
C GLU A 178 -10.16 -14.72 -3.62
N SER A 179 -10.57 -15.86 -3.06
CA SER A 179 -11.86 -16.02 -2.38
C SER A 179 -12.09 -15.01 -1.25
N TRP A 180 -11.04 -14.45 -0.66
CA TRP A 180 -11.20 -13.41 0.37
C TRP A 180 -11.94 -12.16 -0.14
N ARG A 181 -11.84 -11.85 -1.45
CA ARG A 181 -12.51 -10.69 -2.08
C ARG A 181 -14.02 -10.84 -2.13
N LEU A 182 -14.49 -12.08 -2.04
CA LEU A 182 -15.92 -12.39 -2.07
C LEU A 182 -16.62 -12.12 -0.72
N GLY A 183 -15.83 -11.87 0.36
CA GLY A 183 -16.37 -11.61 1.68
C GLY A 183 -17.31 -12.72 2.17
N PRO A 184 -18.57 -12.40 2.52
CA PRO A 184 -19.53 -13.41 3.00
C PRO A 184 -19.90 -14.50 1.98
N ARG A 185 -19.63 -14.26 0.67
CA ARG A 185 -19.87 -15.23 -0.40
C ARG A 185 -18.76 -16.25 -0.57
N ALA A 186 -17.64 -16.10 0.18
CA ALA A 186 -16.56 -17.07 0.16
C ALA A 186 -17.06 -18.44 0.66
N ALA A 187 -16.84 -19.50 -0.12
CA ALA A 187 -17.28 -20.84 0.21
C ALA A 187 -16.36 -21.48 1.27
N VAL A 188 -16.43 -21.00 2.51
CA VAL A 188 -15.54 -21.41 3.62
C VAL A 188 -15.47 -22.92 3.80
N PRO A 189 -16.58 -23.71 3.77
CA PRO A 189 -16.49 -25.17 3.90
C PRO A 189 -15.66 -25.82 2.79
N LEU A 190 -15.69 -25.27 1.57
CA LEU A 190 -14.89 -25.72 0.44
C LEU A 190 -13.40 -25.45 0.66
N LEU A 191 -13.06 -24.26 1.17
CA LEU A 191 -11.68 -23.84 1.44
C LEU A 191 -11.01 -24.68 2.54
N VAL A 192 -11.77 -25.05 3.57
CA VAL A 192 -11.26 -25.83 4.72
C VAL A 192 -10.66 -27.16 4.29
N ARG A 193 -11.14 -27.78 3.20
CA ARG A 193 -10.60 -29.05 2.66
C ARG A 193 -9.09 -28.98 2.35
N PHE A 194 -8.58 -27.79 2.05
CA PHE A 194 -7.18 -27.57 1.66
C PHE A 194 -6.28 -27.13 2.83
N ALA A 195 -6.83 -27.05 4.05
CA ALA A 195 -6.07 -26.58 5.20
C ALA A 195 -4.92 -27.53 5.61
N SER A 196 -4.97 -28.80 5.19
CA SER A 196 -3.94 -29.81 5.41
C SER A 196 -3.24 -30.24 4.13
N ASP A 197 -3.30 -29.42 3.07
CA ASP A 197 -2.63 -29.72 1.80
C ASP A 197 -1.12 -29.92 2.00
N PRO A 198 -0.47 -30.87 1.31
CA PRO A 198 0.98 -31.07 1.41
C PRO A 198 1.79 -29.82 1.03
N ASP A 199 1.31 -29.00 0.06
CA ASP A 199 1.95 -27.75 -0.31
C ASP A 199 1.67 -26.63 0.72
N ALA A 200 2.75 -26.13 1.34
CA ALA A 200 2.67 -25.02 2.29
C ALA A 200 2.12 -23.72 1.66
N VAL A 201 2.30 -23.52 0.36
CA VAL A 201 1.75 -22.35 -0.35
C VAL A 201 0.23 -22.43 -0.39
N VAL A 202 -0.33 -23.59 -0.66
CA VAL A 202 -1.79 -23.82 -0.63
C VAL A 202 -2.32 -23.61 0.78
N ARG A 203 -1.70 -24.20 1.81
CA ARG A 203 -2.10 -23.98 3.21
C ARG A 203 -2.04 -22.51 3.59
N TRP A 204 -0.97 -21.79 3.21
CA TRP A 204 -0.84 -20.36 3.47
C TRP A 204 -1.99 -19.57 2.84
N ARG A 205 -2.35 -19.86 1.58
CA ARG A 205 -3.46 -19.21 0.87
C ARG A 205 -4.80 -19.45 1.54
N VAL A 206 -5.05 -20.67 2.00
CA VAL A 206 -6.25 -21.01 2.78
C VAL A 206 -6.31 -20.18 4.07
N ILE A 207 -5.24 -20.20 4.86
CA ILE A 207 -5.19 -19.51 6.15
C ILE A 207 -5.27 -17.99 5.97
N TYR A 208 -4.62 -17.44 4.94
CA TYR A 208 -4.76 -16.03 4.56
C TYR A 208 -6.22 -15.68 4.27
N THR A 209 -6.89 -16.47 3.45
CA THR A 209 -8.28 -16.24 3.02
C THR A 209 -9.23 -16.34 4.22
N LEU A 210 -9.12 -17.38 5.03
CA LEU A 210 -9.95 -17.55 6.24
C LEU A 210 -9.73 -16.42 7.25
N GLY A 211 -8.48 -16.00 7.48
CA GLY A 211 -8.14 -14.88 8.35
C GLY A 211 -8.68 -13.53 7.85
N ARG A 212 -8.76 -13.33 6.54
CA ARG A 212 -9.30 -12.11 5.91
C ARG A 212 -10.82 -12.07 5.91
N THR A 213 -11.48 -13.18 5.61
CA THR A 213 -12.95 -13.26 5.61
C THR A 213 -13.54 -13.18 7.01
N ARG A 214 -12.76 -13.55 8.03
CA ARG A 214 -13.19 -13.61 9.44
C ARG A 214 -14.47 -14.43 9.65
N ALA A 215 -14.74 -15.37 8.76
CA ALA A 215 -15.89 -16.25 8.87
C ALA A 215 -15.70 -17.23 10.04
N LEU A 216 -16.66 -17.25 10.97
CA LEU A 216 -16.56 -18.03 12.20
C LEU A 216 -16.22 -19.52 11.99
N PRO A 217 -16.78 -20.23 10.98
CA PRO A 217 -16.41 -21.63 10.72
C PRO A 217 -14.92 -21.83 10.34
N GLY A 218 -14.24 -20.79 9.85
CA GLY A 218 -12.82 -20.84 9.53
C GLY A 218 -11.89 -20.61 10.73
N VAL A 219 -12.38 -20.03 11.82
CA VAL A 219 -11.54 -19.64 12.98
C VAL A 219 -10.83 -20.83 13.63
N PRO A 220 -11.47 -21.99 13.86
CA PRO A 220 -10.77 -23.16 14.40
C PRO A 220 -9.64 -23.66 13.49
N VAL A 221 -9.80 -23.54 12.18
CA VAL A 221 -8.77 -23.93 11.19
C VAL A 221 -7.57 -23.00 11.29
N VAL A 222 -7.79 -21.68 11.34
CA VAL A 222 -6.74 -20.67 11.53
C VAL A 222 -6.03 -20.91 12.87
N PHE A 223 -6.76 -21.24 13.93
CA PHE A 223 -6.18 -21.55 15.24
C PHE A 223 -5.28 -22.80 15.20
N ASN A 224 -5.70 -23.86 14.52
CA ASN A 224 -4.90 -25.07 14.38
C ASN A 224 -3.61 -24.81 13.58
N ALA A 225 -3.65 -23.92 12.58
CA ALA A 225 -2.50 -23.54 11.77
C ALA A 225 -1.41 -22.77 12.54
N LEU A 226 -1.64 -22.37 13.81
CA LEU A 226 -0.58 -21.87 14.69
C LEU A 226 0.52 -22.92 14.96
N GLN A 227 0.27 -24.18 14.69
CA GLN A 227 1.22 -25.29 14.83
C GLN A 227 1.74 -25.83 13.50
N ASP A 228 1.50 -25.14 12.40
CA ASP A 228 1.96 -25.58 11.06
C ASP A 228 3.48 -25.72 11.02
N ALA A 229 3.97 -26.68 10.23
CA ALA A 229 5.41 -26.90 10.05
C ALA A 229 6.09 -25.68 9.36
N ASP A 230 5.39 -25.00 8.43
CA ASP A 230 5.91 -23.86 7.70
C ASP A 230 5.75 -22.54 8.51
N PRO A 231 6.82 -21.79 8.77
CA PRO A 231 6.75 -20.54 9.54
C PRO A 231 5.87 -19.46 8.88
N ARG A 232 5.77 -19.44 7.54
CA ARG A 232 4.90 -18.49 6.83
C ARG A 232 3.43 -18.76 7.16
N VAL A 233 3.05 -20.04 7.26
CA VAL A 233 1.69 -20.45 7.65
C VAL A 233 1.44 -20.11 9.12
N ARG A 234 2.38 -20.39 10.02
CA ARG A 234 2.26 -19.98 11.44
C ARG A 234 2.11 -18.47 11.58
N ALA A 235 2.92 -17.69 10.85
CA ALA A 235 2.88 -16.22 10.91
C ALA A 235 1.53 -15.66 10.47
N ILE A 236 0.97 -16.16 9.33
CA ILE A 236 -0.33 -15.69 8.86
C ILE A 236 -1.49 -16.17 9.74
N ALA A 237 -1.37 -17.37 10.34
CA ALA A 237 -2.32 -17.87 11.32
C ALA A 237 -2.35 -16.97 12.56
N ALA A 238 -1.19 -16.64 13.13
CA ALA A 238 -1.08 -15.74 14.28
C ALA A 238 -1.66 -14.34 13.96
N ARG A 239 -1.45 -13.83 12.74
CA ARG A 239 -2.07 -12.57 12.28
C ARG A 239 -3.61 -12.65 12.22
N GLY A 240 -4.17 -13.82 11.93
CA GLY A 240 -5.61 -14.07 11.83
C GLY A 240 -6.31 -14.25 13.18
N VAL A 241 -5.59 -14.48 14.26
CA VAL A 241 -6.15 -14.72 15.61
C VAL A 241 -6.22 -13.42 16.41
N ASN A 242 -7.32 -13.16 17.09
CA ASN A 242 -7.49 -12.08 18.05
C ASN A 242 -8.58 -12.43 19.08
N ALA A 243 -8.66 -11.67 20.19
CA ALA A 243 -9.61 -11.93 21.27
C ALA A 243 -11.07 -11.96 20.82
N VAL A 244 -11.47 -11.02 19.96
CA VAL A 244 -12.87 -10.91 19.48
C VAL A 244 -13.28 -12.14 18.67
N LEU A 245 -12.43 -12.60 17.74
CA LEU A 245 -12.72 -13.80 16.94
C LEU A 245 -12.66 -15.07 17.79
N THR A 246 -11.76 -15.13 18.77
CA THR A 246 -11.68 -16.23 19.75
C THR A 246 -13.00 -16.40 20.50
N ASP A 247 -13.53 -15.32 21.04
CA ASP A 247 -14.81 -15.32 21.78
C ASP A 247 -15.98 -15.63 20.86
N SER A 248 -16.04 -15.00 19.69
CA SER A 248 -17.12 -15.19 18.71
C SER A 248 -17.19 -16.65 18.21
N ALA A 249 -16.05 -17.30 18.07
CA ALA A 249 -15.94 -18.71 17.68
C ALA A 249 -16.06 -19.66 18.88
N ARG A 250 -16.26 -19.14 20.09
CA ARG A 250 -16.35 -19.91 21.35
C ARG A 250 -15.14 -20.80 21.62
N LEU A 251 -13.95 -20.35 21.22
CA LEU A 251 -12.70 -21.01 21.58
C LEU A 251 -12.31 -20.64 23.01
N GLU A 252 -11.67 -21.58 23.70
CA GLU A 252 -11.19 -21.33 25.05
C GLU A 252 -9.98 -20.38 25.01
N ARG A 253 -10.12 -19.18 25.62
CA ARG A 253 -9.11 -18.12 25.59
C ARG A 253 -7.75 -18.60 26.09
N ARG A 254 -7.72 -19.37 27.19
CA ARG A 254 -6.48 -19.88 27.79
C ARG A 254 -5.73 -20.81 26.82
N GLY A 255 -6.44 -21.69 26.11
CA GLY A 255 -5.85 -22.53 25.07
C GLY A 255 -5.28 -21.74 23.91
N VAL A 256 -5.97 -20.68 23.49
CA VAL A 256 -5.49 -19.79 22.40
C VAL A 256 -4.25 -19.01 22.85
N THR A 257 -4.27 -18.38 24.03
CA THR A 257 -3.12 -17.61 24.53
C THR A 257 -1.91 -18.51 24.81
N ALA A 258 -2.10 -19.72 25.29
CA ALA A 258 -1.01 -20.67 25.50
C ALA A 258 -0.29 -21.06 24.19
N ARG A 259 -1.05 -21.30 23.10
CA ARG A 259 -0.44 -21.56 21.78
C ARG A 259 0.28 -20.34 21.22
N LEU A 260 -0.28 -19.14 21.38
CA LEU A 260 0.39 -17.89 20.97
C LEU A 260 1.66 -17.65 21.79
N GLN A 261 1.66 -17.94 23.10
CA GLN A 261 2.86 -17.88 23.94
C GLN A 261 3.96 -18.83 23.46
N ALA A 262 3.61 -20.05 23.06
CA ALA A 262 4.59 -20.98 22.51
C ALA A 262 5.30 -20.43 21.26
N LEU A 263 4.62 -19.61 20.45
CA LEU A 263 5.18 -18.95 19.26
C LEU A 263 6.13 -17.79 19.59
N LEU A 264 6.19 -17.31 20.83
CA LEU A 264 7.15 -16.28 21.24
C LEU A 264 8.61 -16.77 21.16
N GLY A 265 8.84 -18.08 21.20
CA GLY A 265 10.15 -18.71 20.99
C GLY A 265 10.42 -19.17 19.56
N ASP A 266 9.57 -18.82 18.60
CA ASP A 266 9.76 -19.22 17.19
C ASP A 266 11.04 -18.63 16.60
N ARG A 267 11.73 -19.40 15.75
CA ARG A 267 12.96 -18.94 15.06
C ARG A 267 12.70 -17.79 14.09
N ASP A 268 11.51 -17.77 13.48
CA ASP A 268 11.12 -16.75 12.53
C ASP A 268 10.60 -15.47 13.25
N PRO A 269 11.23 -14.30 13.08
CA PRO A 269 10.79 -13.08 13.73
C PRO A 269 9.37 -12.64 13.31
N GLN A 270 8.92 -12.99 12.10
CA GLN A 270 7.56 -12.65 11.65
C GLN A 270 6.50 -13.45 12.43
N VAL A 271 6.81 -14.69 12.82
CA VAL A 271 5.95 -15.48 13.71
C VAL A 271 5.88 -14.84 15.09
N ARG A 272 7.04 -14.47 15.68
CA ARG A 272 7.08 -13.80 16.99
C ARG A 272 6.29 -12.49 17.00
N VAL A 273 6.50 -11.64 15.99
CA VAL A 273 5.77 -10.36 15.84
C VAL A 273 4.26 -10.56 15.79
N ASN A 274 3.78 -11.52 14.99
CA ASN A 274 2.34 -11.73 14.85
C ASN A 274 1.73 -12.39 16.09
N ALA A 275 2.46 -13.27 16.77
CA ALA A 275 2.05 -13.83 18.06
C ALA A 275 1.91 -12.74 19.13
N LEU A 276 2.90 -11.84 19.26
CA LEU A 276 2.84 -10.67 20.14
C LEU A 276 1.64 -9.76 19.80
N ARG A 277 1.43 -9.47 18.52
CA ARG A 277 0.29 -8.66 18.06
C ARG A 277 -1.06 -9.30 18.42
N ALA A 278 -1.19 -10.59 18.24
CA ALA A 278 -2.39 -11.33 18.63
C ALA A 278 -2.60 -11.28 20.15
N LEU A 279 -1.55 -11.55 20.95
CA LEU A 279 -1.59 -11.51 22.43
C LEU A 279 -2.00 -10.13 22.96
N ALA A 280 -1.56 -9.04 22.33
CA ALA A 280 -1.94 -7.67 22.71
C ALA A 280 -3.46 -7.46 22.72
N THR A 281 -4.22 -8.19 21.89
CA THR A 281 -5.69 -8.07 21.81
C THR A 281 -6.41 -8.66 23.01
N PHE A 282 -5.77 -9.58 23.75
CA PHE A 282 -6.34 -10.23 24.93
C PHE A 282 -6.24 -9.37 26.19
N ARG A 283 -5.33 -8.40 26.22
CA ARG A 283 -5.10 -7.45 27.33
C ARG A 283 -4.92 -8.17 28.67
N ASP A 284 -4.12 -9.23 28.68
CA ASP A 284 -3.90 -10.10 29.83
C ASP A 284 -2.52 -9.82 30.46
N SER A 285 -2.53 -9.26 31.68
CA SER A 285 -1.30 -8.92 32.41
C SER A 285 -0.52 -10.15 32.89
N THR A 286 -1.13 -11.34 32.93
CA THR A 286 -0.42 -12.56 33.28
C THR A 286 0.61 -12.99 32.25
N LEU A 287 0.47 -12.50 31.01
CA LEU A 287 1.40 -12.72 29.91
C LEU A 287 2.66 -11.85 29.98
N ALA A 288 2.66 -10.83 30.83
CA ALA A 288 3.71 -9.79 30.87
C ALA A 288 5.11 -10.38 31.07
N SER A 289 5.28 -11.41 31.89
CA SER A 289 6.60 -12.05 32.12
C SER A 289 7.16 -12.70 30.85
N ALA A 290 6.34 -13.42 30.10
CA ALA A 290 6.75 -14.06 28.85
C ALA A 290 7.06 -13.03 27.76
N VAL A 291 6.26 -11.95 27.69
CA VAL A 291 6.42 -10.89 26.69
C VAL A 291 7.63 -10.00 26.99
N ALA A 292 7.93 -9.73 28.28
CA ALA A 292 9.03 -8.84 28.70
C ALA A 292 10.41 -9.32 28.21
N SER A 293 10.62 -10.63 28.10
CA SER A 293 11.88 -11.19 27.58
C SER A 293 12.15 -10.75 26.13
N LEU A 294 11.09 -10.54 25.32
CA LEU A 294 11.19 -10.12 23.94
C LEU A 294 11.34 -8.60 23.76
N ALA A 295 11.22 -7.79 24.81
CA ALA A 295 11.57 -6.37 24.74
C ALA A 295 13.07 -6.14 24.45
N SER A 296 13.91 -7.18 24.58
CA SER A 296 15.34 -7.18 24.21
C SER A 296 15.63 -8.17 23.06
N ASP A 297 14.64 -8.50 22.24
CA ASP A 297 14.84 -9.37 21.08
C ASP A 297 15.89 -8.77 20.13
N ALA A 298 16.66 -9.63 19.46
CA ALA A 298 17.66 -9.23 18.48
C ALA A 298 17.05 -8.54 17.26
N ASP A 299 15.81 -8.86 16.93
CA ASP A 299 15.03 -8.17 15.93
C ASP A 299 14.31 -6.97 16.57
N VAL A 300 14.67 -5.76 16.14
CA VAL A 300 14.13 -4.52 16.70
C VAL A 300 12.61 -4.40 16.55
N ASN A 301 12.04 -4.96 15.51
CA ASN A 301 10.60 -4.93 15.25
C ASN A 301 9.84 -5.90 16.17
N VAL A 302 10.45 -7.02 16.55
CA VAL A 302 9.94 -7.91 17.60
C VAL A 302 9.96 -7.18 18.95
N ALA A 303 11.06 -6.51 19.29
CA ALA A 303 11.18 -5.75 20.53
C ALA A 303 10.14 -4.62 20.63
N VAL A 304 9.94 -3.83 19.57
CA VAL A 304 8.89 -2.79 19.48
C VAL A 304 7.49 -3.38 19.66
N GLN A 305 7.22 -4.53 19.03
CA GLN A 305 5.92 -5.19 19.19
C GLN A 305 5.74 -5.76 20.60
N ALA A 306 6.80 -6.22 21.24
CA ALA A 306 6.75 -6.67 22.64
C ALA A 306 6.40 -5.50 23.57
N GLU A 307 7.02 -4.34 23.40
CA GLU A 307 6.67 -3.12 24.16
C GLU A 307 5.20 -2.71 23.94
N THR A 308 4.70 -2.80 22.68
CA THR A 308 3.29 -2.59 22.37
C THR A 308 2.37 -3.55 23.13
N THR A 309 2.76 -4.82 23.20
CA THR A 309 1.98 -5.87 23.86
C THR A 309 1.99 -5.70 25.37
N LEU A 310 3.13 -5.32 25.95
CA LEU A 310 3.25 -4.98 27.37
C LEU A 310 2.34 -3.79 27.72
N GLY A 311 2.34 -2.75 26.90
CA GLY A 311 1.45 -1.60 27.08
C GLY A 311 -0.02 -2.00 27.11
N ALA A 312 -0.45 -2.85 26.20
CA ALA A 312 -1.83 -3.33 26.10
C ALA A 312 -2.26 -4.23 27.26
N GLY A 313 -1.34 -5.07 27.78
CA GLY A 313 -1.57 -5.99 28.88
C GLY A 313 -1.52 -5.34 30.26
N GLY A 314 -0.66 -4.36 30.43
CA GLY A 314 -0.45 -3.64 31.70
C GLY A 314 0.18 -4.50 32.81
N GLY A 315 0.04 -4.00 34.07
CA GLY A 315 0.56 -4.68 35.25
C GLY A 315 1.99 -4.31 35.61
N ARG A 316 2.44 -4.65 36.84
CA ARG A 316 3.72 -4.22 37.39
C ARG A 316 4.92 -4.61 36.54
N ILE A 317 4.97 -5.85 36.06
CA ILE A 317 6.07 -6.35 35.22
C ILE A 317 6.16 -5.57 33.92
N ALA A 318 5.03 -5.25 33.28
CA ALA A 318 4.99 -4.47 32.06
C ALA A 318 5.51 -3.04 32.29
N VAL A 319 5.06 -2.39 33.36
CA VAL A 319 5.51 -1.04 33.73
C VAL A 319 7.03 -1.00 34.00
N GLU A 320 7.58 -1.96 34.75
CA GLU A 320 9.01 -2.07 35.04
C GLU A 320 9.82 -2.28 33.74
N ALA A 321 9.39 -3.21 32.88
CA ALA A 321 10.03 -3.47 31.59
C ALA A 321 10.03 -2.23 30.69
N LEU A 322 8.88 -1.53 30.55
CA LEU A 322 8.77 -0.34 29.73
C LEU A 322 9.60 0.83 30.27
N ARG A 323 9.64 1.03 31.59
CA ARG A 323 10.51 2.05 32.21
C ARG A 323 11.99 1.84 31.89
N SER A 324 12.48 0.60 31.90
CA SER A 324 13.87 0.30 31.57
C SER A 324 14.24 0.66 30.11
N ARG A 325 13.25 0.82 29.23
CA ARG A 325 13.44 1.12 27.81
C ARG A 325 13.37 2.63 27.47
N LEU A 326 12.96 3.49 28.40
CA LEU A 326 12.82 4.94 28.18
C LEU A 326 14.14 5.61 27.77
N ALA A 327 15.29 5.07 28.19
CA ALA A 327 16.62 5.55 27.83
C ALA A 327 17.25 4.80 26.64
N SER A 328 16.47 4.00 25.90
CA SER A 328 17.01 3.25 24.76
C SER A 328 17.67 4.18 23.74
N PRO A 329 18.87 3.86 23.21
CA PRO A 329 19.47 4.62 22.13
C PRO A 329 18.69 4.48 20.81
N VAL A 330 17.91 3.41 20.66
CA VAL A 330 17.08 3.16 19.47
C VAL A 330 15.79 3.95 19.57
N PHE A 331 15.57 4.88 18.65
CA PHE A 331 14.40 5.78 18.66
C PHE A 331 13.08 5.03 18.72
N ALA A 332 12.89 3.98 17.88
CA ALA A 332 11.66 3.20 17.85
C ALA A 332 11.30 2.58 19.20
N LEU A 333 12.27 2.03 19.91
CA LEU A 333 12.10 1.45 21.25
C LEU A 333 11.78 2.53 22.27
N ARG A 334 12.55 3.62 22.31
CA ARG A 334 12.32 4.72 23.23
C ARG A 334 10.93 5.32 23.07
N ARG A 335 10.50 5.56 21.81
CA ARG A 335 9.14 6.02 21.48
C ARG A 335 8.08 5.03 21.97
N GLN A 336 8.22 3.74 21.61
CA GLN A 336 7.21 2.75 21.97
C GLN A 336 7.14 2.50 23.47
N ALA A 337 8.26 2.60 24.18
CA ALA A 337 8.28 2.50 25.65
C ALA A 337 7.45 3.59 26.32
N VAL A 338 7.57 4.87 25.87
CA VAL A 338 6.74 5.97 26.41
C VAL A 338 5.26 5.73 26.15
N ILE A 339 4.91 5.35 24.92
CA ILE A 339 3.50 5.08 24.53
C ILE A 339 2.95 3.88 25.28
N GLY A 340 3.72 2.79 25.34
CA GLY A 340 3.33 1.57 26.06
C GLY A 340 3.17 1.84 27.57
N LEU A 341 4.05 2.63 28.17
CA LEU A 341 3.94 3.04 29.56
C LEU A 341 2.64 3.82 29.82
N ALA A 342 2.28 4.72 28.90
CA ALA A 342 1.03 5.49 29.00
C ALA A 342 -0.23 4.62 28.88
N GLN A 343 -0.14 3.48 28.18
CA GLN A 343 -1.21 2.48 28.11
C GLN A 343 -1.30 1.60 29.35
N ALA A 344 -0.14 1.20 29.89
CA ALA A 344 -0.05 0.30 31.04
C ALA A 344 -0.32 1.01 32.38
N ASP A 345 0.15 2.25 32.50
CA ASP A 345 0.02 3.12 33.66
C ASP A 345 -0.10 4.58 33.18
N THR A 346 -1.33 5.09 33.17
CA THR A 346 -1.63 6.44 32.65
C THR A 346 -0.89 7.55 33.39
N ALA A 347 -0.67 7.42 34.71
CA ALA A 347 0.03 8.42 35.50
C ALA A 347 1.53 8.43 35.19
N ALA A 348 2.17 7.26 35.17
CA ALA A 348 3.58 7.13 34.83
C ALA A 348 3.87 7.55 33.38
N GLY A 349 3.01 7.18 32.43
CA GLY A 349 3.14 7.57 31.03
C GLY A 349 2.92 9.06 30.81
N ALA A 350 1.92 9.65 31.47
CA ALA A 350 1.68 11.10 31.40
C ALA A 350 2.84 11.89 32.01
N GLU A 351 3.54 11.37 33.01
CA GLU A 351 4.75 11.96 33.57
C GLU A 351 5.93 11.86 32.60
N ALA A 352 6.19 10.69 32.02
CA ALA A 352 7.22 10.49 31.01
C ALA A 352 7.00 11.40 29.78
N ALA A 353 5.75 11.55 29.34
CA ALA A 353 5.38 12.42 28.23
C ALA A 353 5.56 13.92 28.55
N ARG A 354 5.48 14.34 29.83
CA ARG A 354 5.60 15.76 30.23
C ARG A 354 6.96 16.34 29.84
N ALA A 355 8.04 15.61 30.10
CA ALA A 355 9.39 16.05 29.74
C ALA A 355 9.53 16.22 28.23
N LEU A 356 8.97 15.28 27.45
CA LEU A 356 9.01 15.31 25.99
C LEU A 356 8.12 16.43 25.40
N ALA A 357 7.02 16.81 26.06
CA ALA A 357 6.10 17.85 25.59
C ALA A 357 6.72 19.26 25.55
N SER A 358 7.83 19.47 26.25
CA SER A 358 8.57 20.73 26.27
C SER A 358 9.95 20.62 25.60
N ASP A 359 10.23 19.52 24.92
CA ASP A 359 11.50 19.29 24.25
C ASP A 359 11.66 20.26 23.05
N PRO A 360 12.86 20.82 22.81
CA PRO A 360 13.12 21.64 21.62
C PRO A 360 12.94 20.86 20.31
N ASP A 361 13.15 19.55 20.31
CA ASP A 361 12.92 18.70 19.13
C ASP A 361 11.41 18.44 18.90
N PRO A 362 10.83 18.89 17.78
CA PRO A 362 9.44 18.59 17.45
C PRO A 362 9.11 17.09 17.43
N LEU A 363 10.06 16.22 17.06
CA LEU A 363 9.83 14.78 17.07
C LEU A 363 9.62 14.24 18.48
N ALA A 364 10.30 14.77 19.47
CA ALA A 364 10.08 14.42 20.87
C ALA A 364 8.68 14.88 21.34
N ARG A 365 8.26 16.10 20.96
CA ARG A 365 6.93 16.61 21.27
C ARG A 365 5.82 15.81 20.56
N LEU A 366 6.08 15.31 19.35
CA LEU A 366 5.16 14.41 18.63
C LEU A 366 4.99 13.10 19.41
N VAL A 367 6.07 12.48 19.90
CA VAL A 367 6.01 11.29 20.76
C VAL A 367 5.23 11.59 22.05
N ALA A 368 5.40 12.80 22.63
CA ALA A 368 4.60 13.22 23.78
C ALA A 368 3.10 13.26 23.45
N ALA A 369 2.71 13.82 22.30
CA ALA A 369 1.32 13.85 21.88
C ALA A 369 0.72 12.43 21.73
N GLU A 370 1.46 11.50 21.16
CA GLU A 370 1.02 10.09 21.04
C GLU A 370 0.87 9.41 22.40
N ALA A 371 1.81 9.61 23.31
CA ALA A 371 1.73 9.06 24.66
C ALA A 371 0.61 9.70 25.49
N LEU A 372 0.41 11.00 25.38
CA LEU A 372 -0.70 11.71 26.04
C LEU A 372 -2.08 11.26 25.48
N ALA A 373 -2.14 10.91 24.19
CA ALA A 373 -3.34 10.29 23.59
C ALA A 373 -3.59 8.89 24.17
N ALA A 374 -2.55 8.08 24.32
CA ALA A 374 -2.63 6.77 24.96
C ALA A 374 -3.07 6.87 26.44
N ALA A 375 -2.57 7.87 27.17
CA ALA A 375 -2.96 8.18 28.54
C ALA A 375 -4.31 8.92 28.65
N ARG A 376 -4.98 9.23 27.53
CA ARG A 376 -6.23 10.02 27.46
C ARG A 376 -6.13 11.37 28.20
N SER A 377 -4.97 12.01 28.15
CA SER A 377 -4.70 13.26 28.88
C SER A 377 -5.22 14.47 28.09
N ARG A 378 -6.53 14.72 28.15
CA ARG A 378 -7.25 15.72 27.36
C ARG A 378 -6.59 17.11 27.46
N GLY A 379 -6.49 17.67 28.66
CA GLY A 379 -6.00 19.06 28.84
C GLY A 379 -4.58 19.28 28.32
N ARG A 380 -3.71 18.28 28.43
CA ARG A 380 -2.34 18.38 27.88
C ARG A 380 -2.31 18.30 26.35
N LEU A 381 -3.16 17.47 25.75
CA LEU A 381 -3.33 17.43 24.29
C LEU A 381 -3.92 18.73 23.77
N GLU A 382 -4.91 19.31 24.45
CA GLU A 382 -5.48 20.63 24.10
C GLU A 382 -4.41 21.73 24.14
N ALA A 383 -3.46 21.68 25.08
CA ALA A 383 -2.33 22.60 25.11
C ALA A 383 -1.41 22.45 23.89
N LEU A 384 -1.15 21.22 23.42
CA LEU A 384 -0.34 20.95 22.23
C LEU A 384 -1.02 21.34 20.90
N LEU A 385 -2.33 21.65 20.90
CA LEU A 385 -2.98 22.23 19.70
C LEU A 385 -2.46 23.62 19.34
N ALA A 386 -1.75 24.28 20.25
CA ALA A 386 -1.11 25.58 20.03
C ALA A 386 0.41 25.46 19.78
N ASP A 387 0.93 24.26 19.56
CA ASP A 387 2.35 24.05 19.25
C ASP A 387 2.75 24.80 17.97
N ALA A 388 3.94 25.37 17.97
CA ALA A 388 4.48 26.07 16.80
C ALA A 388 4.75 25.16 15.61
N ASP A 389 4.99 23.87 15.85
CA ASP A 389 5.12 22.85 14.79
C ASP A 389 3.75 22.21 14.50
N GLY A 390 3.24 22.45 13.30
CA GLY A 390 1.92 21.95 12.89
C GLY A 390 1.79 20.41 12.96
N ARG A 391 2.89 19.66 12.86
CA ARG A 391 2.90 18.20 13.02
C ARG A 391 2.50 17.81 14.44
N VAL A 392 3.00 18.50 15.43
CA VAL A 392 2.66 18.27 16.85
C VAL A 392 1.19 18.59 17.10
N ALA A 393 0.71 19.73 16.58
CA ALA A 393 -0.71 20.13 16.68
C ALA A 393 -1.63 19.11 15.99
N ALA A 394 -1.24 18.61 14.81
CA ALA A 394 -1.99 17.56 14.09
C ALA A 394 -2.09 16.26 14.89
N HIS A 395 -0.98 15.79 15.47
CA HIS A 395 -0.95 14.58 16.30
C HIS A 395 -1.75 14.76 17.61
N ALA A 396 -1.70 15.95 18.20
CA ALA A 396 -2.52 16.26 19.37
C ALA A 396 -4.02 16.23 19.04
N LEU A 397 -4.45 16.83 17.92
CA LEU A 397 -5.83 16.80 17.48
C LEU A 397 -6.27 15.35 17.17
N GLN A 398 -5.49 14.61 16.42
CA GLN A 398 -5.76 13.19 16.13
C GLN A 398 -5.82 12.36 17.42
N GLY A 399 -4.97 12.68 18.40
CA GLY A 399 -4.98 12.06 19.73
C GLY A 399 -6.30 12.30 20.47
N LEU A 400 -6.81 13.52 20.47
CA LEU A 400 -8.11 13.87 21.07
C LEU A 400 -9.27 13.13 20.39
N GLN A 401 -9.24 13.05 19.07
CA GLN A 401 -10.27 12.37 18.27
C GLN A 401 -10.43 10.87 18.59
N ARG A 402 -9.42 10.22 19.20
CA ARG A 402 -9.48 8.80 19.56
C ARG A 402 -10.36 8.49 20.78
N PHE A 403 -10.60 9.46 21.65
CA PHE A 403 -11.30 9.19 22.91
C PHE A 403 -12.27 10.29 23.35
N VAL A 404 -12.21 11.47 22.75
CA VAL A 404 -13.21 12.54 22.98
C VAL A 404 -14.40 12.26 22.05
N PRO A 405 -15.64 12.24 22.59
CA PRO A 405 -16.82 12.03 21.75
C PRO A 405 -16.97 13.14 20.71
N ASP A 406 -17.42 12.79 19.51
CA ASP A 406 -17.70 13.76 18.42
C ASP A 406 -18.84 14.73 18.73
N SER A 407 -19.61 14.45 19.79
CA SER A 407 -20.62 15.36 20.37
C SER A 407 -20.04 16.43 21.29
N ASP A 408 -18.73 16.37 21.62
CA ASP A 408 -18.11 17.35 22.55
C ASP A 408 -18.11 18.75 21.94
N ALA A 409 -18.86 19.66 22.58
CA ALA A 409 -19.07 21.02 22.08
C ALA A 409 -17.80 21.86 22.09
N ALA A 410 -16.92 21.67 23.09
CA ALA A 410 -15.67 22.42 23.21
C ALA A 410 -14.68 22.02 22.12
N LEU A 411 -14.51 20.73 21.88
CA LEU A 411 -13.62 20.26 20.81
C LEU A 411 -14.18 20.63 19.42
N ARG A 412 -15.51 20.61 19.24
CA ARG A 412 -16.15 21.07 17.99
C ARG A 412 -15.89 22.57 17.75
N ALA A 413 -16.03 23.42 18.78
CA ALA A 413 -15.70 24.83 18.68
C ALA A 413 -14.21 25.00 18.30
N ARG A 414 -13.31 24.26 18.95
CA ARG A 414 -11.89 24.29 18.64
C ARG A 414 -11.59 23.80 17.22
N ALA A 415 -12.25 22.74 16.74
CA ALA A 415 -12.11 22.27 15.36
C ALA A 415 -12.52 23.34 14.34
N ARG A 416 -13.61 24.12 14.63
CA ARG A 416 -14.00 25.25 13.79
C ARG A 416 -12.91 26.32 13.70
N ASP A 417 -12.24 26.64 14.81
CA ASP A 417 -11.12 27.59 14.81
C ASP A 417 -9.92 27.05 14.05
N LEU A 418 -9.62 25.76 14.20
CA LEU A 418 -8.50 25.08 13.52
C LEU A 418 -8.66 24.94 11.99
N LEU A 419 -9.86 25.18 11.43
CA LEU A 419 -10.04 25.29 9.97
C LEU A 419 -9.24 26.44 9.33
N THR A 420 -8.79 27.40 10.14
CA THR A 420 -7.95 28.52 9.69
C THR A 420 -6.45 28.34 10.00
N HIS A 421 -6.06 27.20 10.56
CA HIS A 421 -4.67 26.92 10.95
C HIS A 421 -3.71 27.02 9.75
N ALA A 422 -2.45 27.41 10.01
CA ALA A 422 -1.45 27.52 8.94
C ALA A 422 -1.16 26.16 8.30
N ASP A 423 -1.07 25.11 9.10
CA ASP A 423 -0.73 23.76 8.65
C ASP A 423 -1.93 23.06 8.00
N PRO A 424 -1.79 22.52 6.74
CA PRO A 424 -2.86 21.84 6.02
C PRO A 424 -3.37 20.57 6.73
N ALA A 425 -2.49 19.79 7.37
CA ALA A 425 -2.89 18.56 8.07
C ALA A 425 -3.81 18.86 9.24
N VAL A 426 -3.54 19.93 9.98
CA VAL A 426 -4.42 20.39 11.08
C VAL A 426 -5.78 20.79 10.54
N ARG A 427 -5.84 21.53 9.42
CA ARG A 427 -7.11 21.91 8.78
C ARG A 427 -7.89 20.69 8.29
N GLY A 428 -7.20 19.75 7.64
CA GLY A 428 -7.80 18.50 7.15
C GLY A 428 -8.42 17.67 8.29
N LEU A 429 -7.68 17.48 9.39
CA LEU A 429 -8.16 16.77 10.58
C LEU A 429 -9.35 17.48 11.23
N ALA A 430 -9.32 18.79 11.30
CA ALA A 430 -10.42 19.59 11.84
C ALA A 430 -11.70 19.45 10.99
N ALA A 431 -11.59 19.54 9.68
CA ALA A 431 -12.69 19.32 8.75
C ALA A 431 -13.25 17.89 8.87
N GLY A 432 -12.36 16.88 8.89
CA GLY A 432 -12.74 15.48 9.09
C GLY A 432 -13.50 15.24 10.40
N TRP A 433 -13.10 15.89 11.48
CA TRP A 433 -13.82 15.81 12.76
C TRP A 433 -15.23 16.38 12.67
N LEU A 434 -15.40 17.53 12.01
CA LEU A 434 -16.72 18.14 11.82
C LEU A 434 -17.65 17.26 10.98
N ALA A 435 -17.10 16.46 10.07
CA ALA A 435 -17.84 15.53 9.22
C ALA A 435 -18.55 14.40 10.00
N HIS A 436 -18.04 14.00 11.16
CA HIS A 436 -18.65 12.93 11.97
C HIS A 436 -20.01 13.35 12.54
N ARG A 437 -20.21 14.63 12.76
CA ARG A 437 -21.50 15.17 13.21
C ARG A 437 -21.86 16.41 12.35
N PRO A 438 -22.41 16.19 11.16
CA PRO A 438 -22.70 17.23 10.20
C PRO A 438 -23.64 18.31 10.74
N ASP A 439 -23.27 19.58 10.55
CA ASP A 439 -24.03 20.74 10.95
C ASP A 439 -24.06 21.76 9.80
N PRO A 440 -25.27 22.15 9.29
CA PRO A 440 -25.38 23.14 8.24
C PRO A 440 -24.77 24.51 8.58
N ALA A 441 -24.57 24.83 9.86
CA ALA A 441 -23.91 26.06 10.32
C ALA A 441 -22.40 26.07 10.00
N ASP A 442 -21.81 24.91 9.71
CA ASP A 442 -20.37 24.80 9.39
C ASP A 442 -20.06 25.03 7.88
N VAL A 443 -21.08 25.11 7.00
CA VAL A 443 -20.91 25.21 5.55
C VAL A 443 -20.02 26.38 5.16
N ASP A 444 -20.24 27.58 5.69
CA ASP A 444 -19.46 28.77 5.29
C ASP A 444 -17.99 28.64 5.71
N ARG A 445 -17.71 28.09 6.91
CA ARG A 445 -16.34 27.85 7.39
C ARG A 445 -15.63 26.79 6.58
N LEU A 446 -16.31 25.70 6.24
CA LEU A 446 -15.76 24.63 5.41
C LEU A 446 -15.52 25.11 3.97
N THR A 447 -16.39 25.96 3.41
CA THR A 447 -16.19 26.60 2.12
C THR A 447 -14.95 27.51 2.11
N GLN A 448 -14.75 28.29 3.18
CA GLN A 448 -13.53 29.10 3.35
C GLN A 448 -12.28 28.25 3.50
N ALA A 449 -12.36 27.17 4.28
CA ALA A 449 -11.24 26.21 4.43
C ALA A 449 -10.86 25.56 3.11
N TYR A 450 -11.85 25.17 2.30
CA TYR A 450 -11.65 24.68 0.93
C TYR A 450 -10.94 25.71 0.04
N THR A 451 -11.45 26.95 0.02
CA THR A 451 -10.87 28.04 -0.78
C THR A 451 -9.42 28.33 -0.40
N ARG A 452 -9.12 28.28 0.91
CA ARG A 452 -7.76 28.44 1.42
C ARG A 452 -6.83 27.30 0.98
N ALA A 453 -7.35 26.09 0.95
CA ALA A 453 -6.58 24.89 0.59
C ALA A 453 -6.10 24.87 -0.86
N ALA A 454 -6.65 25.70 -1.75
CA ALA A 454 -6.16 25.85 -3.13
C ALA A 454 -4.70 26.36 -3.23
N ALA A 455 -4.16 26.94 -2.15
CA ALA A 455 -2.75 27.36 -2.06
C ALA A 455 -1.84 26.36 -1.34
N ASP A 456 -2.38 25.23 -0.92
CA ASP A 456 -1.61 24.20 -0.20
C ASP A 456 -0.73 23.40 -1.19
N PRO A 457 0.40 22.86 -0.71
CA PRO A 457 1.26 22.02 -1.54
C PRO A 457 0.70 20.61 -1.82
N PHE A 458 -0.43 20.25 -1.19
CA PHE A 458 -1.12 18.96 -1.36
C PHE A 458 -2.61 19.09 -1.01
N ASP A 459 -3.46 18.21 -1.57
CA ASP A 459 -4.91 18.38 -1.63
C ASP A 459 -5.67 17.91 -0.38
N ASP A 460 -5.01 17.33 0.63
CA ASP A 460 -5.65 16.65 1.76
C ASP A 460 -6.64 17.56 2.52
N ALA A 461 -6.30 18.84 2.72
CA ALA A 461 -7.20 19.78 3.39
C ALA A 461 -8.43 20.12 2.53
N ALA A 462 -8.27 20.27 1.21
CA ALA A 462 -9.36 20.51 0.27
C ALA A 462 -10.30 19.29 0.22
N VAL A 463 -9.74 18.09 0.08
CA VAL A 463 -10.48 16.81 0.07
C VAL A 463 -11.25 16.62 1.38
N SER A 464 -10.65 16.91 2.52
CA SER A 464 -11.30 16.78 3.83
C SER A 464 -12.46 17.78 4.00
N ALA A 465 -12.28 19.01 3.52
CA ALA A 465 -13.33 20.02 3.55
C ALA A 465 -14.54 19.63 2.67
N VAL A 466 -14.26 19.12 1.45
CA VAL A 466 -15.31 18.62 0.54
C VAL A 466 -16.03 17.41 1.15
N SER A 467 -15.30 16.48 1.76
CA SER A 467 -15.90 15.32 2.45
C SER A 467 -16.83 15.73 3.59
N ALA A 468 -16.45 16.78 4.35
CA ALA A 468 -17.28 17.30 5.43
C ALA A 468 -18.55 17.99 4.89
N LEU A 469 -18.42 18.80 3.82
CA LEU A 469 -19.57 19.41 3.13
C LEU A 469 -20.52 18.35 2.60
N ALA A 470 -19.97 17.29 2.04
CA ALA A 470 -20.71 16.14 1.57
C ALA A 470 -21.49 15.43 2.69
N ALA A 471 -20.87 15.23 3.83
CA ALA A 471 -21.56 14.67 5.01
C ALA A 471 -22.74 15.56 5.44
N ILE A 472 -22.57 16.88 5.39
CA ILE A 472 -23.64 17.85 5.69
C ILE A 472 -24.80 17.72 4.68
N ALA A 473 -24.48 17.64 3.40
CA ALA A 473 -25.49 17.52 2.33
C ALA A 473 -26.32 16.22 2.46
N ARG A 474 -25.67 15.11 2.89
CA ARG A 474 -26.34 13.83 3.11
C ARG A 474 -27.21 13.79 4.35
N ALA A 475 -26.84 14.53 5.38
CA ALA A 475 -27.46 14.44 6.70
C ALA A 475 -28.90 15.01 6.73
N SER A 476 -29.20 16.01 5.90
CA SER A 476 -30.52 16.65 5.92
C SER A 476 -30.82 17.46 4.64
N ALA A 477 -32.12 17.69 4.36
CA ALA A 477 -32.56 18.59 3.28
C ALA A 477 -32.05 20.03 3.47
N ALA A 478 -32.02 20.52 4.71
CA ALA A 478 -31.45 21.83 5.02
C ALA A 478 -29.95 21.90 4.76
N GLY A 479 -29.22 20.83 5.11
CA GLY A 479 -27.80 20.69 4.80
C GLY A 479 -27.55 20.68 3.30
N ARG A 480 -28.34 19.93 2.54
CA ARG A 480 -28.22 19.88 1.06
C ARG A 480 -28.43 21.27 0.45
N LEU A 481 -29.48 21.98 0.88
CA LEU A 481 -29.76 23.34 0.40
C LEU A 481 -28.64 24.32 0.76
N ALA A 482 -28.09 24.23 1.97
CA ALA A 482 -27.00 25.08 2.42
C ALA A 482 -25.73 24.84 1.58
N VAL A 483 -25.37 23.58 1.33
CA VAL A 483 -24.22 23.24 0.50
C VAL A 483 -24.43 23.64 -0.95
N ALA A 484 -25.60 23.40 -1.53
CA ALA A 484 -25.92 23.80 -2.91
C ALA A 484 -25.78 25.31 -3.11
N THR A 485 -26.27 26.13 -2.15
CA THR A 485 -26.27 27.59 -2.28
C THR A 485 -24.95 28.24 -1.89
N ARG A 486 -24.32 27.79 -0.78
CA ARG A 486 -23.15 28.46 -0.18
C ARG A 486 -21.81 27.87 -0.59
N PHE A 487 -21.79 26.64 -1.10
CA PHE A 487 -20.58 26.01 -1.64
C PHE A 487 -20.65 25.85 -3.14
N LEU A 488 -21.55 25.03 -3.70
CA LEU A 488 -21.62 24.76 -5.14
C LEU A 488 -21.95 26.02 -5.96
N GLY A 489 -22.79 26.90 -5.42
CA GLY A 489 -23.12 28.18 -6.08
C GLY A 489 -22.05 29.25 -5.95
N ALA A 490 -21.22 29.21 -4.92
CA ALA A 490 -20.17 30.18 -4.65
C ALA A 490 -18.80 29.78 -5.23
N VAL A 491 -18.50 28.49 -5.27
CA VAL A 491 -17.25 27.96 -5.78
C VAL A 491 -17.38 27.73 -7.27
N ARG A 492 -16.53 28.40 -8.06
CA ARG A 492 -16.43 28.13 -9.49
C ARG A 492 -16.02 26.66 -9.69
N ARG A 493 -16.44 26.09 -10.83
CA ARG A 493 -16.07 24.74 -11.26
C ARG A 493 -14.61 24.47 -10.93
N PRO A 494 -14.29 23.56 -9.99
CA PRO A 494 -12.90 23.28 -9.66
C PRO A 494 -12.23 22.55 -10.81
N ASP A 495 -11.01 22.97 -11.15
CA ASP A 495 -10.18 22.26 -12.13
C ASP A 495 -9.48 21.05 -11.50
N ASP A 496 -9.59 20.89 -10.18
CA ASP A 496 -9.02 19.81 -9.42
C ASP A 496 -9.83 18.51 -9.61
N TYR A 497 -9.19 17.54 -10.22
CA TYR A 497 -9.78 16.24 -10.51
C TYR A 497 -10.21 15.48 -9.23
N LEU A 498 -9.37 15.48 -8.20
CA LEU A 498 -9.67 14.74 -6.96
C LEU A 498 -10.90 15.31 -6.26
N VAL A 499 -10.96 16.63 -6.16
CA VAL A 499 -12.10 17.33 -5.56
C VAL A 499 -13.37 17.09 -6.37
N ARG A 500 -13.30 17.19 -7.70
CA ARG A 500 -14.46 16.93 -8.58
C ARG A 500 -14.93 15.48 -8.46
N ARG A 501 -14.02 14.52 -8.55
CA ARG A 501 -14.34 13.10 -8.43
C ARG A 501 -15.02 12.81 -7.09
N LEU A 502 -14.46 13.33 -5.99
CA LEU A 502 -15.02 13.14 -4.66
C LEU A 502 -16.41 13.77 -4.55
N ALA A 503 -16.59 15.00 -5.04
CA ALA A 503 -17.87 15.69 -4.99
C ALA A 503 -18.93 15.00 -5.86
N ILE A 504 -18.59 14.50 -7.03
CA ILE A 504 -19.52 13.85 -7.95
C ILE A 504 -19.80 12.39 -7.58
N ALA A 505 -18.76 11.62 -7.25
CA ALA A 505 -18.89 10.18 -7.05
C ALA A 505 -19.53 9.81 -5.71
N ASP A 506 -19.22 10.53 -4.63
CA ASP A 506 -19.59 10.05 -3.29
C ASP A 506 -20.83 10.74 -2.70
N THR A 507 -21.30 11.92 -3.22
CA THR A 507 -22.14 12.66 -2.29
C THR A 507 -22.97 13.80 -2.77
N PHE A 508 -22.64 14.39 -3.89
CA PHE A 508 -23.40 15.51 -4.41
C PHE A 508 -23.99 15.16 -5.76
N THR A 509 -25.17 14.54 -5.80
CA THR A 509 -25.96 14.46 -7.03
C THR A 509 -26.10 15.85 -7.69
N ASP A 510 -26.10 16.92 -6.87
CA ASP A 510 -26.21 18.30 -7.30
C ASP A 510 -24.89 18.89 -7.80
N ALA A 511 -23.72 18.30 -7.45
CA ALA A 511 -22.42 18.81 -7.88
C ALA A 511 -22.23 18.66 -9.41
N ALA A 512 -22.63 17.52 -10.00
CA ALA A 512 -22.60 17.33 -11.43
C ALA A 512 -23.49 18.33 -12.18
N ALA A 513 -24.66 18.67 -11.61
CA ALA A 513 -25.56 19.68 -12.17
C ALA A 513 -24.95 21.10 -12.05
N ALA A 514 -24.32 21.42 -10.91
CA ALA A 514 -23.72 22.73 -10.65
C ALA A 514 -22.43 22.98 -11.46
N TRP A 515 -21.57 21.96 -11.55
CA TRP A 515 -20.24 22.07 -12.16
C TRP A 515 -20.16 21.51 -13.58
N GLY A 516 -21.26 20.94 -14.09
CA GLY A 516 -21.32 20.31 -15.41
C GLY A 516 -20.64 18.94 -15.47
N PRO A 517 -20.60 18.31 -16.67
CA PRO A 517 -20.01 16.98 -16.87
C PRO A 517 -18.51 16.97 -16.54
N ASP A 518 -17.95 15.76 -16.41
CA ASP A 518 -16.53 15.59 -16.21
C ASP A 518 -15.70 16.31 -17.25
N VAL A 519 -14.66 17.00 -16.80
CA VAL A 519 -13.65 17.63 -17.66
C VAL A 519 -12.48 16.66 -17.75
N PRO A 520 -11.78 16.64 -18.91
CA PRO A 520 -10.49 15.96 -19.00
C PRO A 520 -9.57 16.39 -17.86
N ILE A 521 -8.92 15.41 -17.24
CA ILE A 521 -7.98 15.69 -16.15
C ILE A 521 -6.84 16.54 -16.69
N ALA A 522 -6.58 17.69 -16.06
CA ALA A 522 -5.37 18.45 -16.29
C ALA A 522 -4.19 17.70 -15.65
N THR A 523 -3.47 16.92 -16.46
CA THR A 523 -2.36 16.09 -15.95
C THR A 523 -1.12 16.89 -15.61
N GLY A 524 -1.05 18.14 -16.06
CA GLY A 524 0.15 18.98 -15.98
C GLY A 524 1.29 18.54 -16.91
N ARG A 525 1.04 17.56 -17.79
CA ARG A 525 2.01 17.02 -18.75
C ARG A 525 1.61 17.32 -20.18
N SER A 526 2.58 17.72 -21.00
CA SER A 526 2.45 17.90 -22.45
C SER A 526 2.71 16.58 -23.19
N ASP A 527 2.36 16.53 -24.49
CA ASP A 527 2.74 15.40 -25.37
C ASP A 527 4.26 15.17 -25.39
N ALA A 528 5.04 16.24 -25.32
CA ALA A 528 6.50 16.13 -25.27
C ALA A 528 6.99 15.42 -23.99
N ASP A 529 6.33 15.66 -22.85
CA ASP A 529 6.67 14.99 -21.60
C ASP A 529 6.38 13.49 -21.68
N TYR A 530 5.24 13.08 -22.22
CA TYR A 530 4.91 11.67 -22.41
C TYR A 530 5.88 11.00 -23.39
N ARG A 531 6.24 11.64 -24.48
CA ARG A 531 7.26 11.13 -25.42
C ARG A 531 8.63 10.98 -24.77
N ASP A 532 9.02 11.93 -23.93
CA ASP A 532 10.29 11.85 -23.19
C ASP A 532 10.30 10.67 -22.22
N ILE A 533 9.23 10.48 -21.44
CA ILE A 533 9.07 9.31 -20.55
C ILE A 533 9.16 8.01 -21.34
N VAL A 534 8.47 7.91 -22.46
CA VAL A 534 8.47 6.72 -23.32
C VAL A 534 9.87 6.43 -23.86
N ARG A 535 10.57 7.46 -24.40
CA ARG A 535 11.93 7.29 -24.94
C ARG A 535 12.95 6.89 -23.89
N ARG A 536 12.88 7.49 -22.69
CA ARG A 536 13.91 7.27 -21.67
C ARG A 536 13.71 5.98 -20.88
N TYR A 537 12.46 5.57 -20.68
CA TYR A 537 12.18 4.50 -19.74
C TYR A 537 11.41 3.33 -20.36
N LEU A 538 10.32 3.60 -21.09
CA LEU A 538 9.44 2.53 -21.56
C LEU A 538 10.04 1.77 -22.76
N VAL A 539 10.47 2.46 -23.81
CA VAL A 539 11.04 1.80 -24.99
C VAL A 539 12.31 1.02 -24.67
N PRO A 540 13.28 1.53 -23.89
CA PRO A 540 14.43 0.75 -23.48
C PRO A 540 14.06 -0.56 -22.78
N ALA A 541 13.15 -0.52 -21.83
CA ALA A 541 12.67 -1.71 -21.11
C ALA A 541 11.96 -2.71 -22.06
N LEU A 542 11.10 -2.21 -22.97
CA LEU A 542 10.42 -3.05 -23.96
C LEU A 542 11.36 -3.66 -25.01
N THR A 543 12.53 -3.09 -25.22
CA THR A 543 13.56 -3.59 -26.14
C THR A 543 14.66 -4.42 -25.46
N GLY A 544 14.47 -4.76 -24.19
CA GLY A 544 15.34 -5.66 -23.43
C GLY A 544 16.58 -4.99 -22.83
N GLN A 545 16.63 -3.65 -22.76
CA GLN A 545 17.65 -2.99 -21.94
C GLN A 545 17.38 -3.23 -20.45
N PRO A 546 18.41 -3.27 -19.60
CA PRO A 546 18.22 -3.42 -18.16
C PRO A 546 17.33 -2.34 -17.58
N ASP A 547 16.43 -2.75 -16.70
CA ASP A 547 15.58 -1.82 -15.95
C ASP A 547 16.42 -0.92 -15.03
N PRO A 548 16.01 0.34 -14.81
CA PRO A 548 16.72 1.26 -13.94
C PRO A 548 16.82 0.70 -12.51
N GLN A 549 17.98 0.87 -11.89
CA GLN A 549 18.19 0.50 -10.50
C GLN A 549 18.44 1.73 -9.63
N VAL A 550 18.02 1.66 -8.38
CA VAL A 550 18.34 2.64 -7.36
C VAL A 550 18.77 1.94 -6.07
N THR A 551 19.66 2.60 -5.33
CA THR A 551 20.13 2.13 -4.03
C THR A 551 19.68 3.09 -2.95
N ILE A 552 19.01 2.57 -1.92
CA ILE A 552 18.67 3.29 -0.69
C ILE A 552 19.72 2.95 0.37
N GLU A 553 20.52 3.92 0.78
CA GLU A 553 21.43 3.79 1.92
C GLU A 553 20.68 4.11 3.20
N THR A 554 20.57 3.14 4.10
CA THR A 554 19.85 3.29 5.37
C THR A 554 20.79 3.12 6.56
N ASP A 555 20.31 3.42 7.76
CA ASP A 555 21.02 3.12 9.01
C ASP A 555 21.15 1.60 9.27
N ARG A 556 20.39 0.76 8.56
CA ARG A 556 20.38 -0.70 8.70
C ARG A 556 21.04 -1.45 7.54
N GLY A 557 21.59 -0.73 6.60
CA GLY A 557 22.23 -1.28 5.41
C GLY A 557 21.61 -0.79 4.13
N ARG A 558 22.00 -1.45 3.03
CA ARG A 558 21.66 -1.07 1.67
C ARG A 558 20.45 -1.85 1.17
N LEU A 559 19.52 -1.15 0.50
CA LEU A 559 18.41 -1.74 -0.23
C LEU A 559 18.57 -1.36 -1.70
N THR A 560 18.84 -2.34 -2.57
CA THR A 560 18.90 -2.11 -4.03
C THR A 560 17.57 -2.50 -4.65
N LEU A 561 16.99 -1.59 -5.41
CA LEU A 561 15.69 -1.73 -6.04
C LEU A 561 15.85 -1.69 -7.56
N GLU A 562 15.22 -2.61 -8.25
CA GLU A 562 14.97 -2.57 -9.68
C GLU A 562 13.61 -1.92 -9.93
N LEU A 563 13.56 -0.90 -10.78
CA LEU A 563 12.32 -0.20 -11.11
C LEU A 563 11.67 -0.82 -12.36
N LEU A 564 10.35 -0.74 -12.47
CA LEU A 564 9.56 -1.43 -13.49
C LEU A 564 8.88 -0.42 -14.44
N PRO A 565 9.58 0.18 -15.40
CA PRO A 565 9.01 1.18 -16.31
C PRO A 565 7.96 0.60 -17.27
N THR A 566 7.96 -0.70 -17.53
CA THR A 566 6.89 -1.37 -18.31
C THR A 566 5.57 -1.41 -17.58
N GLU A 567 5.62 -1.32 -16.25
CA GLU A 567 4.45 -1.40 -15.36
C GLU A 567 3.95 -0.02 -14.92
N ALA A 568 4.85 0.93 -14.68
CA ALA A 568 4.49 2.24 -14.16
C ALA A 568 5.45 3.34 -14.67
N PRO A 569 5.45 3.65 -15.97
CA PRO A 569 6.43 4.54 -16.57
C PRO A 569 6.42 5.97 -16.01
N ILE A 570 5.25 6.55 -15.73
CA ILE A 570 5.13 7.90 -15.15
C ILE A 570 5.64 7.91 -13.71
N THR A 571 5.27 6.91 -12.93
CA THR A 571 5.69 6.76 -11.54
C THR A 571 7.21 6.58 -11.44
N VAL A 572 7.79 5.73 -12.28
CA VAL A 572 9.25 5.52 -12.35
C VAL A 572 9.97 6.83 -12.74
N ALA A 573 9.47 7.54 -13.77
CA ALA A 573 10.06 8.81 -14.19
C ALA A 573 10.01 9.86 -13.07
N ALA A 574 8.88 9.98 -12.38
CA ALA A 574 8.70 10.91 -11.26
C ALA A 574 9.61 10.56 -10.08
N PHE A 575 9.67 9.27 -9.70
CA PHE A 575 10.52 8.79 -8.61
C PHE A 575 12.00 9.04 -8.91
N LEU A 576 12.48 8.70 -10.12
CA LEU A 576 13.86 8.99 -10.53
C LEU A 576 14.15 10.48 -10.56
N GLY A 577 13.20 11.31 -10.98
CA GLY A 577 13.33 12.75 -10.92
C GLY A 577 13.46 13.29 -9.48
N LEU A 578 12.83 12.67 -8.49
CA LEU A 578 12.99 12.99 -7.07
C LEU A 578 14.34 12.50 -6.54
N VAL A 579 14.80 11.32 -6.96
CA VAL A 579 16.14 10.78 -6.64
C VAL A 579 17.24 11.73 -7.16
N ASP A 580 17.14 12.14 -8.43
CA ASP A 580 18.13 13.04 -9.05
C ASP A 580 18.21 14.43 -8.37
N ARG A 581 17.14 14.86 -7.71
CA ARG A 581 17.07 16.10 -6.92
C ARG A 581 17.43 15.90 -5.44
N HIS A 582 17.85 14.70 -5.03
CA HIS A 582 18.17 14.36 -3.64
C HIS A 582 17.01 14.61 -2.66
N SER A 583 15.76 14.48 -3.14
CA SER A 583 14.56 14.83 -2.36
C SER A 583 14.30 13.91 -1.17
N PHE A 584 14.94 12.75 -1.14
CA PHE A 584 14.77 11.73 -0.08
C PHE A 584 15.90 11.75 0.95
N ASP A 585 17.00 12.48 0.68
CA ASP A 585 18.20 12.42 1.49
C ASP A 585 17.96 13.00 2.89
N GLY A 586 18.36 12.26 3.92
CA GLY A 586 18.13 12.60 5.31
C GLY A 586 16.72 12.31 5.85
N GLY A 587 15.83 11.79 5.01
CA GLY A 587 14.50 11.32 5.40
C GLY A 587 14.53 10.27 6.52
N ARG A 588 13.37 10.00 7.11
CA ARG A 588 13.23 8.99 8.18
C ARG A 588 12.02 8.12 7.93
N TRP A 589 12.21 6.82 8.03
CA TRP A 589 11.09 5.87 7.94
C TRP A 589 10.02 6.24 8.98
N HIS A 590 9.04 7.04 8.56
CA HIS A 590 8.00 7.56 9.46
C HIS A 590 6.95 6.50 9.82
N ARG A 591 6.87 5.42 9.03
CA ARG A 591 5.95 4.32 9.28
C ARG A 591 6.62 2.98 9.01
N VAL A 592 6.73 2.17 10.06
CA VAL A 592 7.17 0.76 9.95
C VAL A 592 6.12 -0.12 10.62
N VAL A 593 5.54 -1.02 9.85
CA VAL A 593 4.58 -2.01 10.35
C VAL A 593 5.18 -3.40 10.09
N PRO A 594 5.72 -4.05 11.11
CA PRO A 594 6.36 -5.36 10.96
C PRO A 594 5.44 -6.38 10.29
N ASN A 595 5.99 -7.23 9.43
CA ASN A 595 5.26 -8.18 8.59
C ASN A 595 4.23 -7.54 7.63
N PHE A 596 4.35 -6.24 7.37
CA PHE A 596 3.54 -5.53 6.41
C PHE A 596 4.42 -4.67 5.51
N VAL A 597 4.76 -3.45 5.91
CA VAL A 597 5.53 -2.50 5.08
C VAL A 597 6.48 -1.64 5.93
N ILE A 598 7.53 -1.13 5.28
CA ILE A 598 8.21 0.12 5.64
C ILE A 598 7.76 1.20 4.65
N GLN A 599 7.56 2.43 5.11
CA GLN A 599 7.06 3.54 4.30
C GLN A 599 7.78 4.83 4.66
N ASP A 600 8.21 5.55 3.60
CA ASP A 600 8.74 6.91 3.70
C ASP A 600 8.60 7.66 2.34
N GLY A 601 9.42 8.68 2.12
CA GLY A 601 9.32 9.59 0.98
C GLY A 601 8.46 10.81 1.28
N ASP A 602 8.12 11.00 2.56
CA ASP A 602 7.42 12.18 3.05
C ASP A 602 8.41 13.26 3.46
N PRO A 603 8.45 14.43 2.79
CA PRO A 603 9.35 15.52 3.16
C PRO A 603 9.05 16.12 4.55
N ARG A 604 7.86 15.90 5.12
CA ARG A 604 7.49 16.32 6.47
C ARG A 604 7.86 15.29 7.54
N GLY A 605 7.90 14.01 7.17
CA GLY A 605 8.20 12.88 8.07
C GLY A 605 7.08 12.55 9.06
N ASP A 606 5.83 12.93 8.77
CA ASP A 606 4.64 12.65 9.61
C ASP A 606 3.50 11.94 8.86
N GLY A 607 3.71 11.63 7.58
CA GLY A 607 2.76 10.96 6.70
C GLY A 607 1.86 11.90 5.89
N TRP A 608 1.93 13.22 6.11
CA TRP A 608 1.06 14.22 5.47
C TRP A 608 1.74 15.02 4.36
N GLY A 609 3.02 14.81 4.11
CA GLY A 609 3.77 15.56 3.11
C GLY A 609 3.75 14.92 1.73
N GLY A 610 4.00 15.77 0.72
CA GLY A 610 4.10 15.36 -0.68
C GLY A 610 5.07 16.24 -1.46
N PRO A 611 5.32 15.91 -2.74
CA PRO A 611 6.35 16.56 -3.56
C PRO A 611 5.85 17.85 -4.26
N GLY A 612 4.63 18.32 -3.99
CA GLY A 612 4.00 19.45 -4.68
C GLY A 612 3.34 19.08 -6.01
N PHE A 613 3.16 17.79 -6.29
CA PHE A 613 2.42 17.28 -7.43
C PHE A 613 1.74 15.95 -7.07
N VAL A 614 0.74 15.56 -7.85
CA VAL A 614 -0.02 14.32 -7.68
C VAL A 614 0.19 13.40 -8.88
N LEU A 615 0.36 12.11 -8.60
CA LEU A 615 0.44 11.03 -9.60
C LEU A 615 -0.85 10.22 -9.58
N ARG A 616 -1.42 9.99 -10.75
CA ARG A 616 -2.53 9.04 -10.89
C ARG A 616 -1.99 7.62 -10.86
N ASP A 617 -2.82 6.73 -10.34
CA ASP A 617 -2.45 5.34 -10.15
C ASP A 617 -2.13 4.64 -11.48
N GLU A 618 -0.94 4.09 -11.61
CA GLU A 618 -0.55 3.19 -12.69
C GLU A 618 -0.67 1.74 -12.21
N VAL A 619 -1.83 1.38 -11.64
CA VAL A 619 -2.07 0.01 -11.18
C VAL A 619 -1.84 -1.00 -12.32
N ASN A 620 -1.30 -2.14 -11.95
CA ASN A 620 -0.83 -3.17 -12.88
C ASN A 620 -1.02 -4.57 -12.27
N PRO A 621 -0.81 -5.66 -13.04
CA PRO A 621 -1.00 -7.03 -12.57
C PRO A 621 0.08 -7.53 -11.62
N GLU A 622 1.16 -6.78 -11.38
CA GLU A 622 2.22 -7.16 -10.46
C GLU A 622 1.69 -7.43 -9.05
N ARG A 623 2.29 -8.42 -8.36
CA ARG A 623 1.87 -8.88 -7.04
C ARG A 623 2.76 -8.31 -5.95
N TYR A 624 2.15 -7.94 -4.84
CA TYR A 624 2.87 -7.53 -3.65
C TYR A 624 3.47 -8.72 -2.91
N GLN A 625 4.65 -9.14 -3.35
CA GLN A 625 5.50 -10.12 -2.67
C GLN A 625 6.39 -9.43 -1.61
N ALA A 626 7.23 -10.19 -0.90
CA ALA A 626 8.26 -9.58 -0.05
C ALA A 626 9.24 -8.77 -0.91
N GLY A 627 9.54 -7.53 -0.51
CA GLY A 627 10.44 -6.64 -1.24
C GLY A 627 9.80 -5.87 -2.39
N THR A 628 8.48 -5.94 -2.59
CA THR A 628 7.81 -5.15 -3.64
C THR A 628 7.70 -3.69 -3.22
N LEU A 629 8.09 -2.80 -4.15
CA LEU A 629 8.02 -1.34 -4.02
C LEU A 629 6.69 -0.83 -4.57
N GLY A 630 5.94 -0.14 -3.75
CA GLY A 630 4.63 0.43 -4.10
C GLY A 630 4.51 1.92 -3.79
N MET A 631 3.66 2.63 -4.55
CA MET A 631 3.32 4.02 -4.29
C MET A 631 2.30 4.10 -3.15
N ALA A 632 2.61 4.89 -2.11
CA ALA A 632 1.67 5.13 -1.02
C ALA A 632 0.60 6.15 -1.46
N LEU A 633 -0.63 5.96 -0.98
CA LEU A 633 -1.80 6.74 -1.37
C LEU A 633 -2.62 7.14 -0.15
N SER A 634 -3.20 8.34 -0.17
CA SER A 634 -4.27 8.78 0.75
C SER A 634 -5.67 8.41 0.22
N GLY A 635 -5.74 7.89 -0.99
CA GLY A 635 -6.92 7.44 -1.74
C GLY A 635 -6.53 7.18 -3.19
N PRO A 636 -7.44 6.74 -4.05
CA PRO A 636 -7.12 6.51 -5.47
C PRO A 636 -6.64 7.80 -6.15
N ASP A 637 -5.60 7.70 -6.99
CA ASP A 637 -5.01 8.80 -7.78
C ASP A 637 -4.35 9.91 -6.93
N THR A 638 -3.87 9.58 -5.72
CA THR A 638 -3.19 10.52 -4.81
C THR A 638 -1.71 10.21 -4.63
N GLY A 639 -1.08 9.51 -5.56
CA GLY A 639 0.34 9.21 -5.52
C GLY A 639 1.20 10.49 -5.53
N GLY A 640 2.40 10.41 -4.94
CA GLY A 640 3.31 11.56 -4.85
C GLY A 640 4.77 11.10 -4.70
N SER A 641 5.40 11.47 -3.59
CA SER A 641 6.75 11.03 -3.24
C SER A 641 6.78 9.85 -2.27
N GLN A 642 5.68 9.61 -1.54
CA GLN A 642 5.67 8.55 -0.53
C GLN A 642 5.61 7.17 -1.18
N PHE A 643 6.48 6.29 -0.74
CA PHE A 643 6.57 4.91 -1.21
C PHE A 643 6.65 3.93 -0.04
N PHE A 644 6.32 2.67 -0.30
CA PHE A 644 6.47 1.61 0.69
C PHE A 644 7.12 0.37 0.08
N ILE A 645 7.80 -0.41 0.93
CA ILE A 645 8.37 -1.72 0.57
C ILE A 645 7.77 -2.77 1.48
N THR A 646 7.28 -3.86 0.91
CA THR A 646 6.58 -4.93 1.65
C THR A 646 7.55 -5.89 2.33
N HIS A 647 7.31 -6.25 3.60
CA HIS A 647 8.06 -7.28 4.32
C HIS A 647 7.69 -8.72 3.91
N SER A 648 6.46 -8.92 3.48
CA SER A 648 5.89 -10.23 3.18
C SER A 648 4.78 -10.10 2.14
N PRO A 649 4.28 -11.19 1.54
CA PRO A 649 3.19 -11.12 0.58
C PRO A 649 1.95 -10.41 1.13
N GLN A 650 1.41 -9.45 0.36
CA GLN A 650 0.24 -8.64 0.72
C GLN A 650 -0.84 -8.66 -0.37
N PRO A 651 -1.51 -9.79 -0.65
CA PRO A 651 -2.44 -9.92 -1.78
C PRO A 651 -3.60 -8.91 -1.77
N HIS A 652 -3.91 -8.33 -0.63
CA HIS A 652 -4.95 -7.30 -0.53
C HIS A 652 -4.55 -5.96 -1.14
N LEU A 653 -3.26 -5.74 -1.41
CA LEU A 653 -2.76 -4.55 -2.09
C LEU A 653 -2.73 -4.73 -3.62
N ASP A 654 -2.78 -5.99 -4.11
CA ASP A 654 -2.69 -6.30 -5.55
C ASP A 654 -3.76 -5.57 -6.35
N GLY A 655 -3.31 -4.80 -7.36
CA GLY A 655 -4.15 -4.00 -8.24
C GLY A 655 -4.92 -2.86 -7.56
N MET A 656 -4.55 -2.51 -6.32
CA MET A 656 -5.07 -1.35 -5.57
C MET A 656 -4.06 -0.22 -5.48
N TYR A 657 -2.77 -0.55 -5.49
CA TYR A 657 -1.65 0.38 -5.43
C TYR A 657 -0.72 0.12 -6.62
N THR A 658 -0.07 1.18 -7.11
CA THR A 658 0.92 1.08 -8.18
C THR A 658 2.16 0.33 -7.69
N VAL A 659 2.45 -0.83 -8.28
CA VAL A 659 3.77 -1.45 -8.15
C VAL A 659 4.69 -0.83 -9.18
N PHE A 660 5.85 -0.30 -8.74
CA PHE A 660 6.80 0.32 -9.66
C PHE A 660 8.26 -0.13 -9.48
N GLY A 661 8.49 -1.14 -8.62
CA GLY A 661 9.80 -1.72 -8.42
C GLY A 661 9.79 -2.92 -7.47
N ARG A 662 10.97 -3.52 -7.34
CA ARG A 662 11.20 -4.66 -6.44
C ARG A 662 12.62 -4.64 -5.90
N LEU A 663 12.79 -5.15 -4.69
CA LEU A 663 14.09 -5.34 -4.07
C LEU A 663 14.86 -6.44 -4.81
N THR A 664 16.11 -6.15 -5.13
CA THR A 664 17.06 -7.13 -5.67
C THR A 664 18.03 -7.52 -4.56
N GLY A 665 18.09 -8.80 -4.23
CA GLY A 665 18.97 -9.31 -3.19
C GLY A 665 18.27 -9.71 -1.89
N GLU A 666 19.00 -9.65 -0.77
CA GLU A 666 18.54 -10.19 0.50
C GLU A 666 17.55 -9.26 1.24
N LEU A 667 16.51 -9.85 1.82
CA LEU A 667 15.50 -9.14 2.64
C LEU A 667 16.02 -8.72 4.02
N ARG A 668 17.26 -9.06 4.38
CA ARG A 668 17.78 -8.86 5.75
C ARG A 668 17.79 -7.39 6.17
N ALA A 669 18.32 -6.50 5.33
CA ALA A 669 18.35 -5.07 5.66
C ALA A 669 16.92 -4.51 5.80
N LEU A 670 16.01 -4.90 4.90
CA LEU A 670 14.59 -4.51 4.93
C LEU A 670 13.92 -4.91 6.25
N SER A 671 14.15 -6.13 6.74
CA SER A 671 13.53 -6.62 7.97
C SER A 671 14.06 -5.92 9.24
N GLN A 672 15.26 -5.32 9.17
CA GLN A 672 15.87 -4.61 10.29
C GLN A 672 15.52 -3.12 10.35
N VAL A 673 14.92 -2.55 9.32
CA VAL A 673 14.49 -1.15 9.36
C VAL A 673 13.45 -0.96 10.45
N ALA A 674 13.67 0.06 11.29
CA ALA A 674 12.75 0.45 12.33
C ALA A 674 12.26 1.90 12.13
N MET A 675 11.13 2.22 12.74
CA MET A 675 10.59 3.58 12.71
C MET A 675 11.61 4.60 13.23
N GLY A 676 11.83 5.66 12.46
CA GLY A 676 12.79 6.71 12.77
C GLY A 676 14.22 6.47 12.30
N ASP A 677 14.55 5.28 11.77
CA ASP A 677 15.83 5.07 11.09
C ASP A 677 15.91 5.99 9.87
N ARG A 678 17.12 6.39 9.49
CA ARG A 678 17.33 7.37 8.40
C ARG A 678 17.42 6.68 7.04
N ILE A 679 16.88 7.35 6.04
CA ILE A 679 17.34 7.27 4.65
C ILE A 679 18.50 8.24 4.52
N ARG A 680 19.72 7.72 4.41
CA ARG A 680 20.92 8.57 4.27
C ARG A 680 20.97 9.22 2.90
N SER A 681 20.69 8.44 1.87
CA SER A 681 20.55 8.88 0.48
C SER A 681 19.83 7.84 -0.35
N ILE A 682 19.25 8.28 -1.47
CA ILE A 682 18.81 7.42 -2.56
C ILE A 682 19.54 7.87 -3.83
N HIS A 683 20.20 6.93 -4.53
CA HIS A 683 20.95 7.22 -5.76
C HIS A 683 20.83 6.07 -6.77
N ARG A 684 21.14 6.39 -8.04
CA ARG A 684 21.21 5.42 -9.14
C ARG A 684 22.48 4.60 -9.08
#